data_9ac544a8253a1c9c55839fc10c6c2035
#
_entry.id   9ac544a8253a1c9c55839fc10c6c2035
#
_cell.length_a   1.000
_cell.length_b   1.000
_cell.length_c   1.000
_cell.angle_alpha   90.00
_cell.angle_beta   90.00
_cell.angle_gamma   90.00
#
_symmetry.space_group_name_H-M   'P 1'
#
loop_
_entity.id
_entity.type
_entity.pdbx_description
1 polymer ?
#
loop_
_entity_poly.entity_id
_entity_poly.type
_entity_poly.pdbx_seq_one_letter_code
_entity_poly.pdbx_strand_id
1 'polypeptide(L)'
;MKLFIAEKPSVAKAIAAELGVSGRGDGFINCRNDVVVTWCFGHLLEQAEPDAYLPDDIPKTKKGRKIWRMQDLPIFPQHWLMEEKSERGAKKQLSVIGKLLKSAATVVNAGDPDREGQLLVDEVLEHFRARQPVERFWVSAVDPASIRKGLAKLGDNRSYAGMRDAARGRSRADWLLGMNLSRAYTLAGGDGLLAVGRVQTPTLFMVARRDYVVRNFTPVPYLSITADLAKETVPFTARWKPGPDQKGLDEEGRLLIDLDVGRALVERLSKEKTATVLSAETKRRKANPPKAYSLADIQIEASKRFGMTAENTLKVCQSLYEVRKITSYPRTDCGYLPESQHADAPAVLAAVARNFPAAAPACAKADPKLKSPTFNDKKVTAHHGIVPVANTIDPATLTREEADIYRLIVRRYIAQFFPVHEFDATEVVLGIGDETFTAKGRVVRVEGWRILFEKDRRAAEEKRRKNPKAAGGRDPDGEDEDDAQTLPALKKGDVCDVRAVKGREDKTKPPQFFTEGTLIAAMENIWRSFDDPKGQAMLKEAGGIGTPATRAAIIAELKRKEYLETEGKYLHCTESGRRLLKRVSPRIRSAAMTAHFEERLRLVESGAEQLDNFVSEYEAFIAAELQKVRAGRTAPSGSARTGAARPAPAPSREPSPEAPAPNMPDEPPPLDTVC
;
A
#
# COMPACT_ATOMS: atom_id res chain seq x y z
N MET A 1 -9.33 -30.20 -29.31
CA MET A 1 -10.10 -29.16 -28.61
C MET A 1 -9.15 -28.08 -28.07
N LYS A 2 -9.61 -26.83 -27.93
CA LYS A 2 -8.87 -25.73 -27.27
C LYS A 2 -9.37 -25.59 -25.82
N LEU A 3 -8.45 -25.65 -24.84
CA LEU A 3 -8.79 -25.66 -23.39
C LEU A 3 -8.40 -24.34 -22.74
N PHE A 4 -9.37 -23.60 -22.21
CA PHE A 4 -9.13 -22.44 -21.34
C PHE A 4 -9.10 -22.88 -19.88
N ILE A 5 -8.08 -22.44 -19.14
CA ILE A 5 -7.96 -22.65 -17.69
C ILE A 5 -7.98 -21.29 -17.01
N ALA A 6 -9.11 -20.93 -16.39
CA ALA A 6 -9.26 -19.68 -15.66
C ALA A 6 -8.86 -19.85 -14.18
N GLU A 7 -8.53 -18.76 -13.50
CA GLU A 7 -8.24 -18.80 -12.07
C GLU A 7 -9.46 -19.15 -11.22
N LYS A 8 -10.67 -18.72 -11.66
CA LYS A 8 -11.90 -18.79 -10.88
C LYS A 8 -13.10 -19.15 -11.73
N PRO A 9 -14.14 -19.79 -11.12
CA PRO A 9 -15.38 -20.13 -11.84
C PRO A 9 -16.10 -18.92 -12.45
N SER A 10 -16.02 -17.73 -11.83
CA SER A 10 -16.67 -16.52 -12.31
C SER A 10 -16.07 -16.03 -13.64
N VAL A 11 -14.73 -16.04 -13.76
CA VAL A 11 -14.00 -15.71 -14.98
C VAL A 11 -14.27 -16.74 -16.06
N ALA A 12 -14.21 -18.04 -15.74
CA ALA A 12 -14.53 -19.11 -16.65
C ALA A 12 -15.94 -18.97 -17.26
N LYS A 13 -16.94 -18.67 -16.45
CA LYS A 13 -18.33 -18.45 -16.91
C LYS A 13 -18.42 -17.23 -17.82
N ALA A 14 -17.68 -16.16 -17.54
CA ALA A 14 -17.67 -14.96 -18.38
C ALA A 14 -17.04 -15.25 -19.76
N ILE A 15 -15.91 -15.96 -19.80
CA ILE A 15 -15.26 -16.40 -21.04
C ILE A 15 -16.18 -17.32 -21.84
N ALA A 16 -16.77 -18.34 -21.18
CA ALA A 16 -17.67 -19.30 -21.83
C ALA A 16 -18.92 -18.65 -22.43
N ALA A 17 -19.45 -17.61 -21.79
CA ALA A 17 -20.60 -16.87 -22.29
C ALA A 17 -20.32 -16.23 -23.65
N GLU A 18 -19.13 -15.65 -23.84
CA GLU A 18 -18.73 -15.01 -25.10
C GLU A 18 -18.32 -16.04 -26.17
N LEU A 19 -17.82 -17.22 -25.76
CA LEU A 19 -17.51 -18.33 -26.67
C LEU A 19 -18.73 -19.12 -27.12
N GLY A 20 -19.89 -18.90 -26.49
CA GLY A 20 -21.15 -19.59 -26.80
C GLY A 20 -21.21 -20.97 -26.17
N VAL A 21 -21.89 -21.09 -25.03
CA VAL A 21 -22.06 -22.34 -24.27
C VAL A 21 -22.81 -23.35 -25.10
N SER A 22 -22.29 -24.58 -25.21
CA SER A 22 -22.93 -25.72 -25.83
C SER A 22 -23.34 -26.84 -24.85
N GLY A 23 -22.71 -26.85 -23.66
CA GLY A 23 -23.00 -27.82 -22.60
C GLY A 23 -22.26 -27.53 -21.32
N ARG A 24 -22.57 -28.24 -20.24
CA ARG A 24 -21.92 -28.09 -18.95
C ARG A 24 -21.56 -29.45 -18.39
N GLY A 25 -20.32 -29.57 -17.93
CA GLY A 25 -19.84 -30.69 -17.15
C GLY A 25 -19.58 -30.31 -15.70
N ASP A 26 -19.21 -31.30 -14.89
CA ASP A 26 -18.79 -31.06 -13.52
C ASP A 26 -17.35 -30.55 -13.52
N GLY A 27 -17.15 -29.26 -13.22
CA GLY A 27 -15.88 -28.59 -13.21
C GLY A 27 -15.44 -27.98 -14.56
N PHE A 28 -16.27 -27.99 -15.60
CA PHE A 28 -15.96 -27.36 -16.89
C PHE A 28 -17.21 -26.96 -17.68
N ILE A 29 -17.06 -26.18 -18.72
CA ILE A 29 -18.12 -25.72 -19.62
C ILE A 29 -17.66 -26.01 -21.06
N ASN A 30 -18.50 -26.74 -21.81
CA ASN A 30 -18.32 -26.92 -23.24
C ASN A 30 -18.82 -25.68 -23.99
N CYS A 31 -18.06 -25.22 -24.96
CA CYS A 31 -18.39 -24.09 -25.82
C CYS A 31 -18.40 -24.51 -27.28
N ARG A 32 -18.88 -23.62 -28.14
CA ARG A 32 -18.85 -23.85 -29.60
C ARG A 32 -17.41 -23.98 -30.11
N ASN A 33 -17.26 -24.49 -31.32
CA ASN A 33 -15.97 -24.60 -32.04
C ASN A 33 -14.90 -25.45 -31.30
N ASP A 34 -15.33 -26.54 -30.66
CA ASP A 34 -14.44 -27.46 -29.94
C ASP A 34 -13.60 -26.78 -28.84
N VAL A 35 -14.21 -25.81 -28.11
CA VAL A 35 -13.59 -25.11 -27.01
C VAL A 35 -14.19 -25.60 -25.69
N VAL A 36 -13.32 -25.80 -24.70
CA VAL A 36 -13.71 -26.12 -23.31
C VAL A 36 -13.11 -25.08 -22.37
N VAL A 37 -13.89 -24.61 -21.42
CA VAL A 37 -13.44 -23.68 -20.38
C VAL A 37 -13.55 -24.37 -19.04
N THR A 38 -12.45 -24.46 -18.32
CA THR A 38 -12.36 -24.95 -16.95
C THR A 38 -11.75 -23.87 -16.04
N TRP A 39 -11.58 -24.16 -14.76
CA TRP A 39 -11.09 -23.18 -13.79
C TRP A 39 -10.36 -23.84 -12.64
N CYS A 40 -9.55 -23.05 -11.94
CA CYS A 40 -9.02 -23.34 -10.63
C CYS A 40 -9.91 -22.74 -9.53
N PHE A 41 -9.55 -22.93 -8.27
CA PHE A 41 -10.14 -22.27 -7.09
C PHE A 41 -9.02 -21.48 -6.35
N GLY A 42 -8.24 -20.68 -7.05
CA GLY A 42 -6.93 -20.26 -6.62
C GLY A 42 -5.91 -21.39 -6.83
N HIS A 43 -4.79 -21.38 -6.13
CA HIS A 43 -3.81 -22.47 -6.21
C HIS A 43 -4.44 -23.81 -5.82
N LEU A 44 -4.33 -24.81 -6.70
CA LEU A 44 -4.75 -26.18 -6.46
C LEU A 44 -3.61 -27.03 -5.88
N LEU A 45 -2.40 -26.53 -5.98
CA LEU A 45 -1.16 -27.09 -5.44
C LEU A 45 -0.63 -26.18 -4.34
N GLU A 46 0.17 -26.76 -3.46
CA GLU A 46 0.91 -26.05 -2.41
C GLU A 46 2.30 -26.63 -2.26
N GLN A 47 3.24 -25.82 -1.76
CA GLN A 47 4.57 -26.32 -1.45
C GLN A 47 4.49 -27.30 -0.29
N ALA A 48 5.21 -28.41 -0.40
CA ALA A 48 5.28 -29.41 0.64
C ALA A 48 5.73 -28.82 1.97
N GLU A 49 5.18 -29.35 3.04
CA GLU A 49 5.56 -28.98 4.40
C GLU A 49 7.04 -29.39 4.67
N PRO A 50 7.73 -28.70 5.57
CA PRO A 50 9.13 -29.01 5.90
C PRO A 50 9.39 -30.45 6.29
N ASP A 51 8.39 -31.14 6.84
CA ASP A 51 8.48 -32.54 7.22
C ASP A 51 8.80 -33.46 6.02
N ALA A 52 8.44 -33.08 4.80
CA ALA A 52 8.74 -33.82 3.57
C ALA A 52 10.24 -33.81 3.20
N TYR A 53 10.98 -32.83 3.71
CA TYR A 53 12.41 -32.66 3.43
C TYR A 53 13.32 -33.14 4.56
N LEU A 54 12.75 -33.67 5.63
CA LEU A 54 13.45 -34.11 6.82
C LEU A 54 13.49 -35.64 6.90
N PRO A 55 14.52 -36.26 7.53
CA PRO A 55 14.61 -37.70 7.74
C PRO A 55 13.37 -38.28 8.44
N ASP A 56 13.02 -39.52 8.09
CA ASP A 56 11.79 -40.17 8.62
C ASP A 56 11.90 -40.66 10.06
N ASP A 57 13.14 -40.81 10.56
CA ASP A 57 13.48 -41.25 11.93
C ASP A 57 13.19 -40.19 13.00
N ILE A 58 12.84 -38.96 12.62
CA ILE A 58 12.52 -37.90 13.57
C ILE A 58 11.19 -38.21 14.30
N PRO A 59 11.22 -38.18 15.66
CA PRO A 59 10.00 -38.39 16.45
C PRO A 59 8.86 -37.49 16.05
N LYS A 60 7.63 -38.01 16.05
CA LYS A 60 6.44 -37.28 15.67
C LYS A 60 5.61 -36.90 16.88
N THR A 61 4.93 -35.76 16.80
CA THR A 61 3.93 -35.35 17.76
C THR A 61 2.67 -36.23 17.68
N LYS A 62 1.77 -36.13 18.65
CA LYS A 62 0.46 -36.81 18.63
C LYS A 62 -0.36 -36.53 17.36
N LYS A 63 -0.11 -35.43 16.66
CA LYS A 63 -0.75 -35.04 15.39
C LYS A 63 0.00 -35.55 14.15
N GLY A 64 1.03 -36.39 14.30
CA GLY A 64 1.79 -36.96 13.19
C GLY A 64 2.84 -36.02 12.56
N ARG A 65 3.07 -34.82 13.11
CA ARG A 65 4.10 -33.85 12.64
C ARG A 65 5.43 -34.15 13.29
N LYS A 66 6.54 -34.05 12.54
CA LYS A 66 7.90 -34.21 13.07
C LYS A 66 8.18 -33.13 14.12
N ILE A 67 8.85 -33.52 15.24
CA ILE A 67 9.21 -32.58 16.31
C ILE A 67 10.31 -31.66 15.78
N TRP A 68 10.18 -30.36 16.01
CA TRP A 68 11.18 -29.40 15.59
C TRP A 68 12.46 -29.51 16.44
N ARG A 69 13.60 -29.53 15.78
CA ARG A 69 14.91 -29.58 16.43
C ARG A 69 15.83 -28.56 15.76
N MET A 70 16.66 -27.86 16.55
CA MET A 70 17.56 -26.82 16.03
C MET A 70 18.63 -27.42 15.09
N GLN A 71 19.02 -28.69 15.31
CA GLN A 71 19.99 -29.35 14.47
C GLN A 71 19.51 -29.64 13.05
N ASP A 72 18.21 -29.73 12.84
CA ASP A 72 17.59 -29.96 11.53
C ASP A 72 17.50 -28.72 10.65
N LEU A 73 17.86 -27.57 11.18
CA LEU A 73 17.88 -26.30 10.45
C LEU A 73 19.28 -26.02 9.90
N PRO A 74 19.45 -25.38 8.74
CA PRO A 74 18.39 -24.96 7.83
C PRO A 74 17.77 -26.12 7.04
N ILE A 75 16.48 -25.95 6.68
CA ILE A 75 15.79 -26.83 5.74
C ILE A 75 15.80 -26.13 4.39
N PHE A 76 16.65 -26.57 3.47
CA PHE A 76 16.78 -26.04 2.11
C PHE A 76 16.42 -27.13 1.10
N PRO A 77 15.24 -27.06 0.45
CA PRO A 77 14.82 -28.07 -0.51
C PRO A 77 15.75 -28.12 -1.74
N GLN A 78 16.43 -29.23 -1.98
CA GLN A 78 17.19 -29.45 -3.21
C GLN A 78 16.24 -29.56 -4.43
N HIS A 79 15.07 -30.15 -4.22
CA HIS A 79 13.98 -30.23 -5.18
C HIS A 79 12.70 -29.79 -4.50
N TRP A 80 12.04 -28.78 -5.07
CA TRP A 80 10.80 -28.26 -4.55
C TRP A 80 9.65 -29.21 -4.88
N LEU A 81 9.07 -29.79 -3.83
CA LEU A 81 7.93 -30.68 -3.95
C LEU A 81 6.64 -29.84 -3.89
N MET A 82 5.74 -30.13 -4.83
CA MET A 82 4.40 -29.56 -4.85
C MET A 82 3.39 -30.67 -4.52
N GLU A 83 2.52 -30.40 -3.57
CA GLU A 83 1.47 -31.33 -3.11
C GLU A 83 0.10 -30.83 -3.54
N GLU A 84 -0.81 -31.74 -3.81
CA GLU A 84 -2.22 -31.41 -4.03
C GLU A 84 -2.83 -30.89 -2.73
N LYS A 85 -3.50 -29.74 -2.78
CA LYS A 85 -4.23 -29.24 -1.61
C LYS A 85 -5.20 -30.28 -1.09
N SER A 86 -5.25 -30.44 0.24
CA SER A 86 -6.03 -31.47 0.92
C SER A 86 -7.56 -31.31 0.75
N GLU A 87 -8.01 -30.13 0.35
CA GLU A 87 -9.43 -29.78 0.17
C GLU A 87 -10.07 -30.62 -0.95
N ARG A 88 -11.17 -31.31 -0.64
CA ARG A 88 -11.88 -32.20 -1.57
C ARG A 88 -12.24 -31.50 -2.90
N GLY A 89 -12.60 -30.22 -2.85
CA GLY A 89 -12.94 -29.43 -4.04
C GLY A 89 -11.73 -29.20 -4.94
N ALA A 90 -10.56 -28.87 -4.36
CA ALA A 90 -9.33 -28.66 -5.08
C ALA A 90 -8.85 -29.93 -5.79
N LYS A 91 -8.79 -31.06 -5.07
CA LYS A 91 -8.41 -32.38 -5.64
C LYS A 91 -9.31 -32.80 -6.80
N LYS A 92 -10.65 -32.65 -6.61
CA LYS A 92 -11.61 -32.95 -7.67
C LYS A 92 -11.34 -32.10 -8.92
N GLN A 93 -11.18 -30.81 -8.74
CA GLN A 93 -10.96 -29.89 -9.85
C GLN A 93 -9.64 -30.14 -10.57
N LEU A 94 -8.57 -30.41 -9.82
CA LEU A 94 -7.26 -30.77 -10.37
C LEU A 94 -7.39 -32.05 -11.25
N SER A 95 -8.10 -33.07 -10.77
CA SER A 95 -8.40 -34.27 -11.54
C SER A 95 -9.19 -33.98 -12.84
N VAL A 96 -10.16 -33.07 -12.80
CA VAL A 96 -10.93 -32.62 -13.99
C VAL A 96 -9.98 -31.98 -15.00
N ILE A 97 -9.14 -31.04 -14.58
CA ILE A 97 -8.18 -30.36 -15.45
C ILE A 97 -7.23 -31.39 -16.08
N GLY A 98 -6.70 -32.33 -15.29
CA GLY A 98 -5.79 -33.37 -15.80
C GLY A 98 -6.44 -34.27 -16.88
N LYS A 99 -7.74 -34.58 -16.76
CA LYS A 99 -8.48 -35.31 -17.80
C LYS A 99 -8.65 -34.49 -19.08
N LEU A 100 -8.99 -33.21 -18.93
CA LEU A 100 -9.19 -32.30 -20.08
C LEU A 100 -7.88 -32.03 -20.81
N LEU A 101 -6.75 -31.91 -20.11
CA LEU A 101 -5.43 -31.73 -20.70
C LEU A 101 -5.05 -32.89 -21.65
N LYS A 102 -5.44 -34.13 -21.35
CA LYS A 102 -5.13 -35.28 -22.21
C LYS A 102 -5.74 -35.18 -23.60
N SER A 103 -6.83 -34.46 -23.77
CA SER A 103 -7.55 -34.26 -25.04
C SER A 103 -7.37 -32.86 -25.62
N ALA A 104 -6.66 -31.97 -24.94
CA ALA A 104 -6.40 -30.63 -25.43
C ALA A 104 -5.31 -30.63 -26.52
N ALA A 105 -5.56 -29.96 -27.65
CA ALA A 105 -4.57 -29.67 -28.66
C ALA A 105 -3.81 -28.37 -28.34
N THR A 106 -4.48 -27.39 -27.75
CA THR A 106 -3.92 -26.10 -27.32
C THR A 106 -4.55 -25.72 -26.00
N VAL A 107 -3.75 -25.12 -25.12
CA VAL A 107 -4.21 -24.62 -23.83
C VAL A 107 -4.14 -23.09 -23.82
N VAL A 108 -5.07 -22.45 -23.15
CA VAL A 108 -5.07 -21.01 -22.89
C VAL A 108 -5.00 -20.78 -21.38
N ASN A 109 -3.89 -20.20 -20.92
CA ASN A 109 -3.79 -19.70 -19.56
C ASN A 109 -4.65 -18.44 -19.44
N ALA A 110 -5.76 -18.55 -18.72
CA ALA A 110 -6.72 -17.49 -18.43
C ALA A 110 -6.77 -17.16 -16.93
N GLY A 111 -5.62 -17.25 -16.25
CA GLY A 111 -5.42 -16.73 -14.90
C GLY A 111 -5.60 -15.23 -14.85
N ASP A 112 -5.80 -14.68 -13.66
CA ASP A 112 -5.90 -13.24 -13.47
C ASP A 112 -4.63 -12.54 -14.03
N PRO A 113 -4.71 -11.27 -14.46
CA PRO A 113 -3.60 -10.59 -15.11
C PRO A 113 -2.58 -10.06 -14.11
N ASP A 114 -1.99 -10.95 -13.33
CA ASP A 114 -0.91 -10.70 -12.39
C ASP A 114 0.07 -11.87 -12.29
N ARG A 115 1.15 -11.69 -11.51
CA ARG A 115 2.19 -12.72 -11.30
C ARG A 115 1.61 -14.02 -10.72
N GLU A 116 0.68 -13.90 -9.77
CA GLU A 116 0.08 -15.05 -9.09
C GLU A 116 -0.86 -15.81 -10.02
N GLY A 117 -1.72 -15.10 -10.79
CA GLY A 117 -2.60 -15.72 -11.78
C GLY A 117 -1.82 -16.39 -12.92
N GLN A 118 -0.63 -15.87 -13.27
CA GLN A 118 0.27 -16.52 -14.23
C GLN A 118 0.80 -17.84 -13.65
N LEU A 119 1.38 -17.79 -12.43
CA LEU A 119 1.97 -18.96 -11.78
C LEU A 119 0.93 -20.06 -11.53
N LEU A 120 -0.24 -19.69 -11.05
CA LEU A 120 -1.30 -20.59 -10.64
C LEU A 120 -1.73 -21.58 -11.74
N VAL A 121 -1.81 -21.11 -12.98
CA VAL A 121 -2.14 -22.01 -14.12
C VAL A 121 -0.90 -22.75 -14.58
N ASP A 122 0.26 -22.07 -14.65
CA ASP A 122 1.51 -22.69 -15.09
C ASP A 122 1.94 -23.86 -14.18
N GLU A 123 1.76 -23.74 -12.83
CA GLU A 123 2.06 -24.83 -11.92
C GLU A 123 1.18 -26.08 -12.13
N VAL A 124 -0.07 -25.88 -12.51
CA VAL A 124 -0.97 -27.00 -12.88
C VAL A 124 -0.52 -27.65 -14.17
N LEU A 125 -0.11 -26.85 -15.17
CA LEU A 125 0.43 -27.39 -16.43
C LEU A 125 1.73 -28.17 -16.21
N GLU A 126 2.62 -27.68 -15.36
CA GLU A 126 3.87 -28.36 -14.97
C GLU A 126 3.59 -29.66 -14.19
N HIS A 127 2.64 -29.65 -13.25
CA HIS A 127 2.23 -30.84 -12.48
C HIS A 127 1.79 -31.99 -13.39
N PHE A 128 1.02 -31.69 -14.43
CA PHE A 128 0.59 -32.67 -15.42
C PHE A 128 1.58 -32.87 -16.56
N ARG A 129 2.73 -32.21 -16.55
CA ARG A 129 3.76 -32.25 -17.60
C ARG A 129 3.16 -31.97 -18.99
N ALA A 130 2.28 -30.98 -19.05
CA ALA A 130 1.61 -30.57 -20.29
C ALA A 130 2.62 -30.15 -21.36
N ARG A 131 2.45 -30.64 -22.60
CA ARG A 131 3.36 -30.37 -23.75
C ARG A 131 2.67 -29.60 -24.88
N GLN A 132 1.40 -29.30 -24.73
CA GLN A 132 0.62 -28.56 -25.70
C GLN A 132 1.15 -27.13 -25.83
N PRO A 133 0.98 -26.47 -27.00
CA PRO A 133 1.15 -25.03 -27.09
C PRO A 133 0.24 -24.30 -26.10
N VAL A 134 0.80 -23.29 -25.39
CA VAL A 134 0.05 -22.52 -24.40
C VAL A 134 -0.01 -21.07 -24.82
N GLU A 135 -1.22 -20.56 -24.98
CA GLU A 135 -1.52 -19.16 -25.21
C GLU A 135 -1.92 -18.46 -23.90
N ARG A 136 -1.83 -17.14 -23.88
CA ARG A 136 -2.21 -16.32 -22.71
C ARG A 136 -3.38 -15.41 -23.06
N PHE A 137 -4.44 -15.52 -22.28
CA PHE A 137 -5.58 -14.62 -22.27
C PHE A 137 -5.37 -13.56 -21.18
N TRP A 138 -5.32 -12.28 -21.57
CA TRP A 138 -5.02 -11.17 -20.67
C TRP A 138 -6.11 -10.12 -20.70
N VAL A 139 -6.87 -9.95 -19.60
CA VAL A 139 -7.91 -8.94 -19.47
C VAL A 139 -7.97 -8.40 -18.05
N SER A 140 -8.18 -7.10 -17.91
CA SER A 140 -8.33 -6.41 -16.62
C SER A 140 -9.79 -6.19 -16.21
N ALA A 141 -10.75 -6.66 -17.01
CA ALA A 141 -12.18 -6.65 -16.68
C ALA A 141 -12.88 -7.84 -17.31
N VAL A 142 -13.95 -8.33 -16.66
CA VAL A 142 -14.71 -9.54 -17.09
C VAL A 142 -16.08 -9.19 -17.66
N ASP A 143 -16.29 -7.96 -18.08
CA ASP A 143 -17.46 -7.57 -18.86
C ASP A 143 -17.38 -8.12 -20.30
N PRO A 144 -18.52 -8.25 -21.00
CA PRO A 144 -18.55 -8.86 -22.34
C PRO A 144 -17.61 -8.21 -23.36
N ALA A 145 -17.47 -6.88 -23.35
CA ALA A 145 -16.65 -6.16 -24.30
C ALA A 145 -15.15 -6.43 -24.07
N SER A 146 -14.72 -6.41 -22.80
CA SER A 146 -13.35 -6.72 -22.40
C SER A 146 -12.98 -8.18 -22.73
N ILE A 147 -13.86 -9.13 -22.47
CA ILE A 147 -13.66 -10.54 -22.82
C ILE A 147 -13.47 -10.70 -24.33
N ARG A 148 -14.35 -10.12 -25.16
CA ARG A 148 -14.22 -10.20 -26.65
C ARG A 148 -12.90 -9.61 -27.13
N LYS A 149 -12.48 -8.45 -26.59
CA LYS A 149 -11.17 -7.84 -26.90
C LYS A 149 -10.01 -8.78 -26.54
N GLY A 150 -10.08 -9.43 -25.38
CA GLY A 150 -9.06 -10.38 -24.93
C GLY A 150 -9.01 -11.65 -25.79
N LEU A 151 -10.15 -12.21 -26.15
CA LEU A 151 -10.24 -13.39 -27.02
C LEU A 151 -9.68 -13.13 -28.42
N ALA A 152 -9.82 -11.91 -28.93
CA ALA A 152 -9.26 -11.50 -30.21
C ALA A 152 -7.72 -11.26 -30.16
N LYS A 153 -7.10 -11.22 -28.95
CA LYS A 153 -5.69 -10.87 -28.76
C LYS A 153 -5.00 -11.83 -27.78
N LEU A 154 -5.05 -13.13 -28.08
CA LEU A 154 -4.29 -14.12 -27.30
C LEU A 154 -2.78 -13.95 -27.58
N GLY A 155 -1.97 -13.98 -26.52
CA GLY A 155 -0.52 -13.90 -26.59
C GLY A 155 0.15 -15.26 -26.40
N ASP A 156 1.45 -15.35 -26.64
CA ASP A 156 2.25 -16.53 -26.27
C ASP A 156 2.50 -16.54 -24.77
N ASN A 157 2.13 -17.63 -24.07
CA ASN A 157 2.33 -17.76 -22.61
C ASN A 157 3.80 -17.67 -22.20
N ARG A 158 4.74 -18.04 -23.08
CA ARG A 158 6.19 -17.94 -22.80
C ARG A 158 6.67 -16.52 -22.55
N SER A 159 5.99 -15.54 -23.12
CA SER A 159 6.28 -14.12 -22.89
C SER A 159 6.06 -13.67 -21.44
N TYR A 160 5.37 -14.48 -20.63
CA TYR A 160 5.06 -14.22 -19.25
C TYR A 160 5.86 -15.10 -18.26
N ALA A 161 6.87 -15.84 -18.76
CA ALA A 161 7.69 -16.74 -17.95
C ALA A 161 8.38 -16.02 -16.77
N GLY A 162 8.88 -14.80 -16.99
CA GLY A 162 9.49 -13.98 -15.92
C GLY A 162 8.51 -13.66 -14.79
N MET A 163 7.25 -13.39 -15.10
CA MET A 163 6.20 -13.18 -14.08
C MET A 163 5.96 -14.44 -13.26
N ARG A 164 5.87 -15.61 -13.92
CA ARG A 164 5.77 -16.92 -13.26
C ARG A 164 6.95 -17.13 -12.30
N ASP A 165 8.17 -16.88 -12.77
CA ASP A 165 9.39 -17.15 -12.01
C ASP A 165 9.54 -16.18 -10.83
N ALA A 166 9.14 -14.92 -10.99
CA ALA A 166 9.09 -13.96 -9.89
C ALA A 166 8.07 -14.35 -8.81
N ALA A 167 6.86 -14.80 -9.19
CA ALA A 167 5.88 -15.32 -8.22
C ALA A 167 6.40 -16.56 -7.49
N ARG A 168 7.02 -17.50 -8.22
CA ARG A 168 7.66 -18.69 -7.67
C ARG A 168 8.80 -18.33 -6.72
N GLY A 169 9.65 -17.39 -7.08
CA GLY A 169 10.73 -16.88 -6.23
C GLY A 169 10.19 -16.31 -4.92
N ARG A 170 9.13 -15.51 -4.99
CA ARG A 170 8.44 -14.98 -3.80
C ARG A 170 7.92 -16.10 -2.91
N SER A 171 7.21 -17.07 -3.47
CA SER A 171 6.65 -18.19 -2.72
C SER A 171 7.74 -19.00 -2.02
N ARG A 172 8.85 -19.31 -2.73
CA ARG A 172 10.01 -20.01 -2.15
C ARG A 172 10.69 -19.21 -1.05
N ALA A 173 10.90 -17.91 -1.25
CA ALA A 173 11.51 -17.04 -0.24
C ALA A 173 10.65 -16.95 1.03
N ASP A 174 9.34 -16.79 0.88
CA ASP A 174 8.41 -16.73 2.02
C ASP A 174 8.37 -18.06 2.78
N TRP A 175 8.42 -19.19 2.06
CA TRP A 175 8.54 -20.53 2.67
C TRP A 175 9.88 -20.70 3.41
N LEU A 176 11.02 -20.42 2.77
CA LEU A 176 12.35 -20.55 3.34
C LEU A 176 12.48 -19.73 4.64
N LEU A 177 12.10 -18.47 4.61
CA LEU A 177 12.18 -17.60 5.78
C LEU A 177 11.20 -18.05 6.86
N GLY A 178 9.93 -18.23 6.48
CA GLY A 178 8.87 -18.58 7.42
C GLY A 178 9.13 -19.90 8.13
N MET A 179 9.52 -20.94 7.38
CA MET A 179 9.71 -22.28 7.92
C MET A 179 11.00 -22.44 8.74
N ASN A 180 12.09 -21.78 8.32
CA ASN A 180 13.35 -21.87 9.04
C ASN A 180 13.41 -20.93 10.26
N LEU A 181 13.14 -19.63 10.06
CA LEU A 181 13.31 -18.66 11.14
C LEU A 181 12.21 -18.75 12.21
N SER A 182 10.97 -19.08 11.84
CA SER A 182 9.92 -19.29 12.86
C SER A 182 10.27 -20.46 13.78
N ARG A 183 10.80 -21.57 13.23
CA ARG A 183 11.28 -22.70 14.04
C ARG A 183 12.46 -22.32 14.92
N ALA A 184 13.45 -21.64 14.34
CA ALA A 184 14.66 -21.25 15.06
C ALA A 184 14.33 -20.33 16.25
N TYR A 185 13.57 -19.26 16.03
CA TYR A 185 13.20 -18.34 17.10
C TYR A 185 12.27 -18.98 18.14
N THR A 186 11.35 -19.85 17.72
CA THR A 186 10.51 -20.63 18.64
C THR A 186 11.36 -21.54 19.54
N LEU A 187 12.28 -22.28 18.95
CA LEU A 187 13.18 -23.19 19.70
C LEU A 187 14.18 -22.45 20.60
N ALA A 188 14.60 -21.26 20.20
CA ALA A 188 15.46 -20.39 21.02
C ALA A 188 14.69 -19.68 22.14
N GLY A 189 13.41 -19.41 21.92
CA GLY A 189 12.58 -18.59 22.81
C GLY A 189 11.91 -19.32 23.97
N GLY A 190 11.54 -20.57 23.80
CA GLY A 190 10.92 -21.40 24.85
C GLY A 190 9.43 -21.12 25.16
N ASP A 191 8.90 -19.95 24.85
CA ASP A 191 7.59 -19.47 25.30
C ASP A 191 6.55 -19.32 24.17
N GLY A 192 6.20 -20.43 23.52
CA GLY A 192 5.18 -20.44 22.49
C GLY A 192 5.70 -20.19 21.07
N LEU A 193 4.83 -20.32 20.08
CA LEU A 193 5.14 -20.16 18.67
C LEU A 193 5.49 -18.72 18.31
N LEU A 194 6.67 -18.51 17.74
CA LEU A 194 7.13 -17.24 17.20
C LEU A 194 7.11 -17.31 15.65
N ALA A 195 6.08 -16.75 15.04
CA ALA A 195 5.94 -16.75 13.60
C ALA A 195 6.63 -15.53 12.98
N VAL A 196 7.63 -15.76 12.17
CA VAL A 196 8.41 -14.74 11.46
C VAL A 196 8.00 -14.75 9.99
N GLY A 197 7.91 -13.58 9.38
CA GLY A 197 7.58 -13.45 7.97
C GLY A 197 8.23 -12.20 7.38
N ARG A 198 8.63 -12.30 6.10
CA ARG A 198 9.36 -11.26 5.37
C ARG A 198 8.65 -9.90 5.36
N VAL A 199 7.32 -9.89 5.24
CA VAL A 199 6.51 -8.66 5.26
C VAL A 199 5.78 -8.48 6.59
N GLN A 200 5.35 -9.58 7.22
CA GLN A 200 4.61 -9.54 8.49
C GLN A 200 5.43 -8.89 9.62
N THR A 201 6.70 -9.28 9.75
CA THR A 201 7.54 -8.79 10.84
C THR A 201 7.87 -7.30 10.73
N PRO A 202 8.27 -6.76 9.55
CA PRO A 202 8.41 -5.32 9.37
C PRO A 202 7.10 -4.55 9.59
N THR A 203 5.96 -5.08 9.14
CA THR A 203 4.65 -4.44 9.37
C THR A 203 4.32 -4.36 10.86
N LEU A 204 4.56 -5.44 11.61
CA LEU A 204 4.41 -5.45 13.06
C LEU A 204 5.32 -4.42 13.73
N PHE A 205 6.58 -4.33 13.27
CA PHE A 205 7.54 -3.35 13.77
C PHE A 205 7.09 -1.90 13.54
N MET A 206 6.48 -1.59 12.39
CA MET A 206 5.92 -0.26 12.13
C MET A 206 4.86 0.13 13.18
N VAL A 207 3.96 -0.80 13.52
CA VAL A 207 2.92 -0.55 14.52
C VAL A 207 3.53 -0.38 15.91
N ALA A 208 4.45 -1.27 16.29
CA ALA A 208 5.12 -1.19 17.59
C ALA A 208 5.91 0.11 17.77
N ARG A 209 6.63 0.55 16.72
CA ARG A 209 7.34 1.84 16.72
C ARG A 209 6.37 3.02 16.86
N ARG A 210 5.25 3.00 16.14
CA ARG A 210 4.21 4.03 16.26
C ARG A 210 3.62 4.08 17.67
N ASP A 211 3.31 2.93 18.26
CA ASP A 211 2.83 2.84 19.63
C ASP A 211 3.84 3.43 20.63
N TYR A 212 5.12 3.11 20.45
CA TYR A 212 6.19 3.64 21.30
C TYR A 212 6.29 5.17 21.18
N VAL A 213 6.35 5.69 19.95
CA VAL A 213 6.42 7.14 19.71
C VAL A 213 5.24 7.89 20.30
N VAL A 214 4.03 7.36 20.15
CA VAL A 214 2.82 8.02 20.67
C VAL A 214 2.76 7.98 22.19
N ARG A 215 3.11 6.85 22.80
CA ARG A 215 3.03 6.67 24.26
C ARG A 215 4.13 7.42 25.03
N ASN A 216 5.29 7.61 24.40
CA ASN A 216 6.43 8.31 25.01
C ASN A 216 6.61 9.74 24.48
N PHE A 217 5.58 10.26 23.79
CA PHE A 217 5.64 11.60 23.22
C PHE A 217 5.60 12.66 24.32
N THR A 218 6.58 13.54 24.32
CA THR A 218 6.63 14.70 25.20
C THR A 218 6.21 15.95 24.40
N PRO A 219 5.06 16.57 24.72
CA PRO A 219 4.62 17.78 24.04
C PRO A 219 5.57 18.95 24.28
N VAL A 220 6.10 19.53 23.23
CA VAL A 220 6.91 20.75 23.28
C VAL A 220 6.00 21.95 23.06
N PRO A 221 5.97 22.94 23.99
CA PRO A 221 5.24 24.18 23.78
C PRO A 221 5.91 25.02 22.69
N TYR A 222 5.13 25.73 21.90
CA TYR A 222 5.61 26.66 20.89
C TYR A 222 4.65 27.83 20.72
N LEU A 223 5.14 28.94 20.22
CA LEU A 223 4.36 30.14 19.91
C LEU A 223 4.14 30.27 18.42
N SER A 224 2.90 30.39 17.97
CA SER A 224 2.54 30.81 16.62
C SER A 224 2.13 32.27 16.62
N ILE A 225 2.74 33.08 15.75
CA ILE A 225 2.50 34.53 15.67
C ILE A 225 1.70 34.82 14.40
N THR A 226 0.64 35.60 14.55
CA THR A 226 -0.23 36.08 13.46
C THR A 226 -0.46 37.57 13.58
N ALA A 227 -0.60 38.24 12.45
CA ALA A 227 -1.01 39.64 12.39
C ALA A 227 -2.36 39.79 11.70
N ASP A 228 -3.29 40.44 12.36
CA ASP A 228 -4.55 40.89 11.77
C ASP A 228 -4.30 42.23 11.10
N LEU A 229 -4.48 42.26 9.81
CA LEU A 229 -4.16 43.39 8.93
C LEU A 229 -5.41 43.88 8.21
N ALA A 230 -5.35 45.10 7.71
CA ALA A 230 -6.35 45.58 6.79
C ALA A 230 -5.73 46.46 5.70
N LYS A 231 -6.22 46.34 4.48
CA LYS A 231 -6.05 47.35 3.45
C LYS A 231 -7.37 48.08 3.29
N GLU A 232 -7.37 49.39 3.61
CA GLU A 232 -8.60 50.15 3.72
C GLU A 232 -9.56 49.51 4.72
N THR A 233 -10.70 48.94 4.24
CA THR A 233 -11.72 48.29 5.08
C THR A 233 -11.66 46.78 5.03
N VAL A 234 -10.84 46.17 4.14
CA VAL A 234 -10.82 44.75 3.89
C VAL A 234 -9.81 44.06 4.83
N PRO A 235 -10.27 43.28 5.80
CA PRO A 235 -9.41 42.60 6.76
C PRO A 235 -8.79 41.33 6.15
N PHE A 236 -7.57 41.00 6.59
CA PHE A 236 -6.92 39.70 6.30
C PHE A 236 -5.91 39.38 7.39
N THR A 237 -5.47 38.13 7.43
CA THR A 237 -4.50 37.65 8.42
C THR A 237 -3.21 37.20 7.73
N ALA A 238 -2.07 37.57 8.31
CA ALA A 238 -0.75 37.10 7.89
C ALA A 238 -0.09 36.31 9.03
N ARG A 239 0.69 35.28 8.68
CA ARG A 239 1.47 34.48 9.63
C ARG A 239 2.91 34.92 9.60
N TRP A 240 3.51 35.04 10.77
CA TRP A 240 4.94 35.30 10.92
C TRP A 240 5.74 34.15 10.31
N LYS A 241 6.83 34.49 9.64
CA LYS A 241 7.80 33.56 9.08
C LYS A 241 9.16 33.88 9.69
N PRO A 242 9.80 32.92 10.39
CA PRO A 242 11.10 33.13 10.98
C PRO A 242 12.16 33.47 9.92
N GLY A 243 13.04 34.41 10.25
CA GLY A 243 14.23 34.67 9.47
C GLY A 243 15.32 33.61 9.70
N PRO A 244 16.38 33.59 8.87
CA PRO A 244 17.43 32.57 8.97
C PRO A 244 18.21 32.61 10.29
N ASP A 245 18.33 33.80 10.91
CA ASP A 245 19.09 34.00 12.15
C ASP A 245 18.20 34.06 13.41
N GLN A 246 16.93 33.65 13.27
CA GLN A 246 15.96 33.69 14.38
C GLN A 246 16.36 32.72 15.49
N LYS A 247 16.53 33.26 16.71
CA LYS A 247 16.79 32.48 17.92
C LYS A 247 15.50 31.87 18.48
N GLY A 248 15.64 30.79 19.23
CA GLY A 248 14.55 30.16 19.94
C GLY A 248 13.66 29.24 19.09
N LEU A 249 14.11 28.85 17.89
CA LEU A 249 13.45 27.89 17.04
C LEU A 249 13.83 26.44 17.43
N ASP A 250 12.98 25.49 17.01
CA ASP A 250 13.29 24.06 17.04
C ASP A 250 14.49 23.73 16.11
N GLU A 251 14.99 22.47 16.20
CA GLU A 251 16.13 22.01 15.37
C GLU A 251 15.86 22.11 13.86
N GLU A 252 14.59 22.08 13.46
CA GLU A 252 14.19 22.20 12.06
C GLU A 252 13.94 23.64 11.62
N GLY A 253 14.10 24.62 12.53
CA GLY A 253 13.92 26.03 12.25
C GLY A 253 12.48 26.46 11.91
N ARG A 254 11.49 25.71 12.39
CA ARG A 254 10.07 25.89 12.02
C ARG A 254 9.17 26.37 13.14
N LEU A 255 9.44 25.96 14.36
CA LEU A 255 8.60 26.26 15.52
C LEU A 255 9.37 27.13 16.50
N LEU A 256 8.76 28.24 16.92
CA LEU A 256 9.32 29.11 17.96
C LEU A 256 9.01 28.48 19.34
N ILE A 257 9.99 27.72 19.85
CA ILE A 257 9.86 26.95 21.10
C ILE A 257 10.32 27.74 22.34
N ASP A 258 11.12 28.77 22.16
CA ASP A 258 11.44 29.72 23.24
C ASP A 258 10.28 30.73 23.38
N LEU A 259 9.44 30.51 24.36
CA LEU A 259 8.24 31.32 24.57
C LEU A 259 8.55 32.74 25.00
N ASP A 260 9.67 32.99 25.69
CA ASP A 260 10.04 34.33 26.17
C ASP A 260 10.53 35.18 25.00
N VAL A 261 11.34 34.60 24.11
CA VAL A 261 11.71 35.23 22.82
C VAL A 261 10.47 35.55 22.02
N GLY A 262 9.52 34.61 21.96
CA GLY A 262 8.28 34.79 21.22
C GLY A 262 7.36 35.88 21.81
N ARG A 263 7.21 35.92 23.12
CA ARG A 263 6.42 36.96 23.80
C ARG A 263 7.03 38.37 23.61
N ALA A 264 8.35 38.48 23.78
CA ALA A 264 9.05 39.73 23.53
C ALA A 264 8.88 40.21 22.07
N LEU A 265 8.91 39.26 21.12
CA LEU A 265 8.66 39.55 19.71
C LEU A 265 7.24 40.07 19.46
N VAL A 266 6.22 39.43 20.02
CA VAL A 266 4.82 39.86 19.92
C VAL A 266 4.64 41.24 20.55
N GLU A 267 5.22 41.51 21.71
CA GLU A 267 5.16 42.81 22.37
C GLU A 267 5.77 43.92 21.51
N ARG A 268 6.95 43.65 20.95
CA ARG A 268 7.64 44.59 20.03
C ARG A 268 6.79 44.89 18.81
N LEU A 269 6.31 43.87 18.13
CA LEU A 269 5.50 44.00 16.90
C LEU A 269 4.11 44.59 17.14
N SER A 270 3.56 44.48 18.34
CA SER A 270 2.26 45.08 18.67
C SER A 270 2.30 46.62 18.69
N LYS A 271 3.49 47.24 18.76
CA LYS A 271 3.68 48.70 18.70
C LYS A 271 3.66 49.22 17.27
N GLU A 272 3.93 48.34 16.29
CA GLU A 272 3.89 48.68 14.88
C GLU A 272 2.44 48.94 14.39
N LYS A 273 2.25 49.97 13.61
CA LYS A 273 0.94 50.36 13.11
C LYS A 273 0.72 50.07 11.64
N THR A 274 1.81 49.83 10.93
CA THR A 274 1.80 49.62 9.49
C THR A 274 2.58 48.37 9.10
N ALA A 275 2.12 47.72 8.05
CA ALA A 275 2.77 46.62 7.37
C ALA A 275 3.00 47.03 5.90
N THR A 276 4.22 46.82 5.42
CA THR A 276 4.56 47.12 4.03
C THR A 276 4.58 45.83 3.21
N VAL A 277 3.92 45.83 2.05
CA VAL A 277 3.95 44.70 1.13
C VAL A 277 5.29 44.63 0.43
N LEU A 278 6.08 43.60 0.74
CA LEU A 278 7.40 43.35 0.16
C LEU A 278 7.31 42.65 -1.20
N SER A 279 6.36 41.74 -1.33
CA SER A 279 6.01 41.09 -2.60
C SER A 279 4.56 40.59 -2.58
N ALA A 280 3.94 40.61 -3.75
CA ALA A 280 2.60 40.01 -3.96
C ALA A 280 2.62 39.29 -5.31
N GLU A 281 2.42 38.00 -5.29
CA GLU A 281 2.41 37.18 -6.49
C GLU A 281 1.12 36.39 -6.60
N THR A 282 0.45 36.49 -7.74
CA THR A 282 -0.76 35.72 -8.04
C THR A 282 -0.48 34.77 -9.21
N LYS A 283 -0.68 33.48 -8.97
CA LYS A 283 -0.51 32.45 -10.00
C LYS A 283 -1.81 31.70 -10.25
N ARG A 284 -2.22 31.58 -11.52
CA ARG A 284 -3.28 30.69 -11.92
C ARG A 284 -2.83 29.25 -11.75
N ARG A 285 -3.53 28.52 -10.90
CA ARG A 285 -3.29 27.10 -10.66
C ARG A 285 -4.44 26.25 -11.16
N LYS A 286 -4.09 25.04 -11.63
CA LYS A 286 -5.04 24.02 -12.09
C LYS A 286 -4.86 22.77 -11.26
N ALA A 287 -5.96 22.24 -10.72
CA ALA A 287 -5.97 20.96 -10.03
C ALA A 287 -6.74 19.93 -10.84
N ASN A 288 -6.05 18.87 -11.25
CA ASN A 288 -6.67 17.77 -11.97
C ASN A 288 -7.60 16.98 -11.05
N PRO A 289 -8.58 16.23 -11.60
CA PRO A 289 -9.40 15.32 -10.81
C PRO A 289 -8.53 14.24 -10.16
N PRO A 290 -8.94 13.72 -9.00
CA PRO A 290 -8.24 12.58 -8.38
C PRO A 290 -8.29 11.41 -9.36
N LYS A 291 -7.18 10.66 -9.44
CA LYS A 291 -7.10 9.46 -10.28
C LYS A 291 -8.17 8.44 -9.89
N ALA A 292 -8.39 7.44 -10.72
CA ALA A 292 -9.13 6.25 -10.32
C ALA A 292 -8.48 5.61 -9.07
N TYR A 293 -9.22 4.76 -8.38
CA TYR A 293 -8.67 4.11 -7.19
C TYR A 293 -7.68 3.00 -7.57
N SER A 294 -6.55 2.96 -6.85
CA SER A 294 -5.83 1.72 -6.58
C SER A 294 -6.53 0.96 -5.46
N LEU A 295 -6.15 -0.30 -5.21
CA LEU A 295 -6.69 -1.05 -4.06
C LEU A 295 -6.34 -0.37 -2.73
N ALA A 296 -5.10 0.10 -2.57
CA ALA A 296 -4.68 0.79 -1.36
C ALA A 296 -5.49 2.08 -1.12
N ASP A 297 -5.67 2.90 -2.17
CA ASP A 297 -6.45 4.14 -2.06
C ASP A 297 -7.89 3.90 -1.61
N ILE A 298 -8.55 2.87 -2.17
CA ILE A 298 -9.94 2.60 -1.81
C ILE A 298 -10.05 1.99 -0.41
N GLN A 299 -9.08 1.18 0.03
CA GLN A 299 -9.00 0.66 1.39
C GLN A 299 -8.81 1.77 2.42
N ILE A 300 -7.94 2.75 2.14
CA ILE A 300 -7.70 3.93 2.97
C ILE A 300 -8.98 4.76 3.09
N GLU A 301 -9.63 5.03 1.96
CA GLU A 301 -10.83 5.86 1.92
C GLU A 301 -12.01 5.16 2.61
N ALA A 302 -12.19 3.85 2.39
CA ALA A 302 -13.23 3.04 3.04
C ALA A 302 -13.03 2.96 4.56
N SER A 303 -11.79 2.76 5.01
CA SER A 303 -11.43 2.78 6.43
C SER A 303 -11.74 4.15 7.07
N LYS A 304 -11.38 5.25 6.38
CA LYS A 304 -11.61 6.63 6.86
C LYS A 304 -13.10 6.98 6.94
N ARG A 305 -13.91 6.59 5.95
CA ARG A 305 -15.32 7.00 5.82
C ARG A 305 -16.29 6.08 6.51
N PHE A 306 -16.03 4.77 6.44
CA PHE A 306 -17.00 3.75 6.84
C PHE A 306 -16.47 2.87 7.98
N GLY A 307 -15.20 3.03 8.39
CA GLY A 307 -14.57 2.16 9.37
C GLY A 307 -14.38 0.70 8.87
N MET A 308 -14.45 0.49 7.54
CA MET A 308 -14.27 -0.84 6.97
C MET A 308 -12.84 -1.32 7.13
N THR A 309 -12.69 -2.62 7.43
CA THR A 309 -11.37 -3.26 7.41
C THR A 309 -10.85 -3.38 5.97
N ALA A 310 -9.55 -3.44 5.82
CA ALA A 310 -8.91 -3.60 4.52
C ALA A 310 -9.33 -4.92 3.82
N GLU A 311 -9.46 -6.00 4.59
CA GLU A 311 -9.92 -7.30 4.10
C GLU A 311 -11.36 -7.23 3.60
N ASN A 312 -12.27 -6.63 4.38
CA ASN A 312 -13.67 -6.49 3.97
C ASN A 312 -13.82 -5.60 2.73
N THR A 313 -13.06 -4.49 2.67
CA THR A 313 -13.04 -3.63 1.48
C THR A 313 -12.62 -4.41 0.23
N LEU A 314 -11.58 -5.25 0.32
CA LEU A 314 -11.16 -6.11 -0.79
C LEU A 314 -12.24 -7.11 -1.18
N LYS A 315 -12.89 -7.77 -0.20
CA LYS A 315 -14.01 -8.71 -0.46
C LYS A 315 -15.16 -8.03 -1.19
N VAL A 316 -15.51 -6.82 -0.78
CA VAL A 316 -16.57 -6.03 -1.43
C VAL A 316 -16.17 -5.64 -2.86
N CYS A 317 -14.94 -5.17 -3.07
CA CYS A 317 -14.43 -4.87 -4.42
C CYS A 317 -14.43 -6.12 -5.31
N GLN A 318 -14.04 -7.27 -4.77
CA GLN A 318 -14.11 -8.54 -5.50
C GLN A 318 -15.55 -8.94 -5.85
N SER A 319 -16.51 -8.73 -4.94
CA SER A 319 -17.93 -8.97 -5.23
C SER A 319 -18.43 -8.08 -6.37
N LEU A 320 -18.09 -6.79 -6.36
CA LEU A 320 -18.44 -5.84 -7.44
C LEU A 320 -17.85 -6.27 -8.79
N TYR A 321 -16.63 -6.83 -8.78
CA TYR A 321 -15.95 -7.32 -9.98
C TYR A 321 -16.46 -8.69 -10.44
N GLU A 322 -16.52 -9.70 -9.55
CA GLU A 322 -16.76 -11.11 -9.91
C GLU A 322 -18.26 -11.45 -9.99
N VAL A 323 -19.03 -10.95 -9.02
CA VAL A 323 -20.46 -11.30 -8.86
C VAL A 323 -21.32 -10.29 -9.59
N ARG A 324 -21.14 -9.00 -9.29
CA ARG A 324 -21.94 -7.91 -9.90
C ARG A 324 -21.46 -7.57 -11.30
N LYS A 325 -20.17 -7.74 -11.59
CA LYS A 325 -19.51 -7.46 -12.88
C LYS A 325 -19.70 -6.00 -13.34
N ILE A 326 -19.70 -5.07 -12.39
CA ILE A 326 -19.89 -3.64 -12.65
C ILE A 326 -18.64 -2.79 -12.40
N THR A 327 -17.54 -3.42 -12.01
CA THR A 327 -16.23 -2.76 -11.87
C THR A 327 -15.12 -3.56 -12.54
N SER A 328 -13.99 -2.89 -12.80
CA SER A 328 -12.74 -3.54 -13.23
C SER A 328 -12.07 -4.30 -12.08
N TYR A 329 -10.98 -5.02 -12.41
CA TYR A 329 -10.19 -5.83 -11.48
C TYR A 329 -9.69 -5.02 -10.29
N PRO A 330 -9.93 -5.47 -9.04
CA PRO A 330 -9.65 -4.64 -7.88
C PRO A 330 -8.21 -4.70 -7.34
N ARG A 331 -7.42 -5.74 -7.67
CA ARG A 331 -6.06 -5.91 -7.10
C ARG A 331 -5.01 -5.16 -7.93
N THR A 332 -5.19 -3.85 -8.04
CA THR A 332 -4.31 -2.96 -8.80
C THR A 332 -3.59 -1.96 -7.88
N ASP A 333 -2.36 -1.66 -8.19
CA ASP A 333 -1.55 -0.57 -7.62
C ASP A 333 -1.65 0.73 -8.42
N CYS A 334 -2.30 0.67 -9.59
CA CYS A 334 -2.39 1.77 -10.53
C CYS A 334 -3.67 2.58 -10.34
N GLY A 335 -3.55 3.90 -10.48
CA GLY A 335 -4.70 4.82 -10.55
C GLY A 335 -4.93 5.40 -11.94
N TYR A 336 -4.12 5.00 -12.95
CA TYR A 336 -4.27 5.47 -14.32
C TYR A 336 -5.13 4.53 -15.16
N LEU A 337 -5.64 5.03 -16.29
CA LEU A 337 -6.52 4.34 -17.21
C LEU A 337 -5.91 4.29 -18.61
N PRO A 338 -6.12 3.20 -19.37
CA PRO A 338 -5.73 3.15 -20.77
C PRO A 338 -6.45 4.22 -21.59
N GLU A 339 -5.74 4.82 -22.53
CA GLU A 339 -6.31 5.83 -23.42
C GLU A 339 -7.46 5.28 -24.26
N SER A 340 -7.39 4.00 -24.64
CA SER A 340 -8.45 3.31 -25.37
C SER A 340 -9.79 3.24 -24.63
N GLN A 341 -9.77 3.20 -23.30
CA GLN A 341 -11.00 3.17 -22.49
C GLN A 341 -11.76 4.50 -22.45
N HIS A 342 -11.15 5.59 -22.92
CA HIS A 342 -11.87 6.85 -23.04
C HIS A 342 -13.05 6.76 -24.02
N ALA A 343 -12.93 5.96 -25.07
CA ALA A 343 -14.00 5.75 -26.03
C ALA A 343 -15.24 5.03 -25.42
N ASP A 344 -15.05 4.27 -24.34
CA ASP A 344 -16.11 3.54 -23.66
C ASP A 344 -16.92 4.44 -22.70
N ALA A 345 -16.47 5.70 -22.45
CA ALA A 345 -17.04 6.62 -21.46
C ALA A 345 -18.55 6.84 -21.59
N PRO A 346 -19.14 7.08 -22.78
CA PRO A 346 -20.58 7.29 -22.88
C PRO A 346 -21.39 6.07 -22.38
N ALA A 347 -20.96 4.86 -22.75
CA ALA A 347 -21.63 3.62 -22.36
C ALA A 347 -21.47 3.36 -20.84
N VAL A 348 -20.29 3.61 -20.30
CA VAL A 348 -20.02 3.45 -18.87
C VAL A 348 -20.83 4.45 -18.04
N LEU A 349 -20.88 5.74 -18.44
CA LEU A 349 -21.67 6.76 -17.74
C LEU A 349 -23.17 6.44 -17.76
N ALA A 350 -23.68 5.94 -18.89
CA ALA A 350 -25.07 5.48 -19.00
C ALA A 350 -25.36 4.27 -18.07
N ALA A 351 -24.46 3.30 -17.99
CA ALA A 351 -24.58 2.17 -17.07
C ALA A 351 -24.52 2.62 -15.60
N VAL A 352 -23.60 3.52 -15.27
CA VAL A 352 -23.49 4.11 -13.91
C VAL A 352 -24.77 4.81 -13.48
N ALA A 353 -25.38 5.59 -14.37
CA ALA A 353 -26.65 6.31 -14.07
C ALA A 353 -27.79 5.34 -13.74
N ARG A 354 -27.78 4.13 -14.32
CA ARG A 354 -28.76 3.07 -14.03
C ARG A 354 -28.41 2.33 -12.76
N ASN A 355 -27.17 1.90 -12.61
CA ASN A 355 -26.70 1.11 -11.46
C ASN A 355 -26.69 1.88 -10.14
N PHE A 356 -26.54 3.21 -10.23
CA PHE A 356 -26.48 4.11 -9.08
C PHE A 356 -27.25 5.41 -9.35
N PRO A 357 -28.61 5.40 -9.25
CA PRO A 357 -29.46 6.54 -9.63
C PRO A 357 -29.10 7.86 -8.95
N ALA A 358 -28.52 7.82 -7.75
CA ALA A 358 -28.05 9.01 -7.07
C ALA A 358 -26.90 9.75 -7.83
N ALA A 359 -26.20 9.07 -8.73
CA ALA A 359 -25.18 9.66 -9.58
C ALA A 359 -25.70 10.13 -10.95
N ALA A 360 -26.94 9.81 -11.32
CA ALA A 360 -27.52 10.16 -12.63
C ALA A 360 -27.42 11.67 -12.96
N PRO A 361 -27.69 12.61 -12.03
CA PRO A 361 -27.53 14.04 -12.32
C PRO A 361 -26.06 14.43 -12.60
N ALA A 362 -25.10 13.76 -11.97
CA ALA A 362 -23.68 13.99 -12.23
C ALA A 362 -23.25 13.40 -13.57
N CYS A 363 -23.75 12.21 -13.91
CA CYS A 363 -23.51 11.58 -15.22
C CYS A 363 -24.05 12.44 -16.37
N ALA A 364 -25.23 13.05 -16.19
CA ALA A 364 -25.83 13.93 -17.19
C ALA A 364 -25.05 15.23 -17.42
N LYS A 365 -24.29 15.70 -16.42
CA LYS A 365 -23.44 16.90 -16.51
C LYS A 365 -22.01 16.58 -16.97
N ALA A 366 -21.62 15.32 -16.97
CA ALA A 366 -20.31 14.88 -17.42
C ALA A 366 -20.19 15.06 -18.94
N ASP A 367 -19.07 15.63 -19.40
CA ASP A 367 -18.75 15.70 -20.83
C ASP A 367 -17.80 14.56 -21.21
N PRO A 368 -18.28 13.51 -21.89
CA PRO A 368 -17.44 12.36 -22.24
C PRO A 368 -16.35 12.70 -23.29
N LYS A 369 -16.34 13.90 -23.85
CA LYS A 369 -15.27 14.37 -24.74
C LYS A 369 -14.05 14.85 -23.94
N LEU A 370 -14.23 15.25 -22.68
CA LEU A 370 -13.13 15.65 -21.83
C LEU A 370 -12.27 14.42 -21.49
N LYS A 371 -10.95 14.56 -21.68
CA LYS A 371 -9.96 13.51 -21.37
C LYS A 371 -9.01 14.04 -20.31
N SER A 372 -9.17 13.56 -19.09
CA SER A 372 -8.28 13.94 -17.99
C SER A 372 -6.89 13.29 -18.15
N PRO A 373 -5.83 13.81 -17.48
CA PRO A 373 -4.51 13.21 -17.47
C PRO A 373 -4.45 11.80 -16.83
N THR A 374 -5.54 11.33 -16.26
CA THR A 374 -5.67 9.96 -15.74
C THR A 374 -5.64 8.93 -16.87
N PHE A 375 -6.14 9.26 -18.06
CA PHE A 375 -6.01 8.43 -19.26
C PHE A 375 -4.60 8.56 -19.83
N ASN A 376 -3.72 7.59 -19.53
CA ASN A 376 -2.31 7.65 -19.89
C ASN A 376 -1.69 6.24 -19.95
N ASP A 377 -1.54 5.71 -21.16
CA ASP A 377 -0.99 4.37 -21.41
C ASP A 377 0.43 4.18 -20.83
N LYS A 378 1.26 5.25 -20.85
CA LYS A 378 2.65 5.18 -20.34
C LYS A 378 2.74 5.00 -18.81
N LYS A 379 1.65 5.27 -18.09
CA LYS A 379 1.57 5.18 -16.64
C LYS A 379 0.67 4.04 -16.15
N VAL A 380 0.05 3.31 -17.04
CA VAL A 380 -0.64 2.06 -16.72
C VAL A 380 0.42 0.98 -16.56
N THR A 381 0.38 0.28 -15.43
CA THR A 381 1.24 -0.87 -15.13
C THR A 381 0.60 -2.16 -15.68
N ALA A 382 0.76 -3.29 -15.01
CA ALA A 382 0.07 -4.54 -15.39
C ALA A 382 -1.47 -4.38 -15.37
N HIS A 383 -1.98 -3.51 -14.51
CA HIS A 383 -3.42 -3.23 -14.36
C HIS A 383 -3.68 -1.73 -14.40
N HIS A 384 -4.89 -1.37 -14.83
CA HIS A 384 -5.38 -0.01 -14.70
C HIS A 384 -6.18 0.19 -13.40
N GLY A 385 -6.52 1.43 -13.08
CA GLY A 385 -7.28 1.77 -11.88
C GLY A 385 -8.67 1.12 -11.82
N ILE A 386 -9.22 1.03 -10.62
CA ILE A 386 -10.56 0.49 -10.38
C ILE A 386 -11.60 1.49 -10.87
N VAL A 387 -12.39 1.09 -11.87
CA VAL A 387 -13.42 1.92 -12.50
C VAL A 387 -14.70 1.12 -12.73
N PRO A 388 -15.86 1.78 -12.89
CA PRO A 388 -17.07 1.11 -13.36
C PRO A 388 -16.91 0.65 -14.81
N VAL A 389 -17.68 -0.37 -15.20
CA VAL A 389 -17.76 -0.90 -16.57
C VAL A 389 -19.18 -0.76 -17.14
N ALA A 390 -19.33 -0.91 -18.46
CA ALA A 390 -20.59 -0.73 -19.16
C ALA A 390 -21.57 -1.90 -18.98
N ASN A 391 -21.69 -2.42 -17.77
CA ASN A 391 -22.65 -3.46 -17.39
C ASN A 391 -23.71 -2.90 -16.46
N THR A 392 -24.95 -3.37 -16.60
CA THR A 392 -26.10 -2.90 -15.81
C THR A 392 -26.65 -3.98 -14.89
N ILE A 393 -27.03 -3.57 -13.70
CA ILE A 393 -27.67 -4.42 -12.70
C ILE A 393 -28.91 -3.68 -12.12
N ASP A 394 -29.75 -4.40 -11.42
CA ASP A 394 -30.75 -3.77 -10.55
C ASP A 394 -30.05 -3.21 -9.30
N PRO A 395 -30.13 -1.88 -9.06
CA PRO A 395 -29.53 -1.23 -7.88
C PRO A 395 -29.93 -1.84 -6.54
N ALA A 396 -31.16 -2.36 -6.44
CA ALA A 396 -31.70 -2.98 -5.23
C ALA A 396 -30.94 -4.28 -4.83
N THR A 397 -30.17 -4.87 -5.76
CA THR A 397 -29.39 -6.08 -5.49
C THR A 397 -28.07 -5.79 -4.78
N LEU A 398 -27.63 -4.53 -4.71
CA LEU A 398 -26.41 -4.16 -4.00
C LEU A 398 -26.62 -4.19 -2.49
N THR A 399 -25.69 -4.79 -1.77
CA THR A 399 -25.63 -4.62 -0.33
C THR A 399 -25.23 -3.18 0.02
N ARG A 400 -25.45 -2.75 1.26
CA ARG A 400 -25.04 -1.42 1.72
C ARG A 400 -23.54 -1.17 1.49
N GLU A 401 -22.71 -2.14 1.83
CA GLU A 401 -21.26 -2.02 1.66
C GLU A 401 -20.87 -1.97 0.18
N GLU A 402 -21.49 -2.79 -0.67
CA GLU A 402 -21.28 -2.73 -2.13
C GLU A 402 -21.67 -1.35 -2.69
N ALA A 403 -22.81 -0.81 -2.28
CA ALA A 403 -23.26 0.52 -2.71
C ALA A 403 -22.31 1.63 -2.23
N ASP A 404 -21.80 1.54 -0.98
CA ASP A 404 -20.86 2.51 -0.42
C ASP A 404 -19.52 2.51 -1.19
N ILE A 405 -18.95 1.34 -1.47
CA ILE A 405 -17.71 1.19 -2.24
C ILE A 405 -17.93 1.60 -3.71
N TYR A 406 -19.02 1.15 -4.33
CA TYR A 406 -19.34 1.52 -5.71
C TYR A 406 -19.51 3.03 -5.87
N ARG A 407 -20.14 3.71 -4.90
CA ARG A 407 -20.27 5.18 -4.86
C ARG A 407 -18.91 5.89 -4.90
N LEU A 408 -17.89 5.39 -4.17
CA LEU A 408 -16.55 5.95 -4.20
C LEU A 408 -15.94 5.82 -5.59
N ILE A 409 -16.00 4.61 -6.18
CA ILE A 409 -15.44 4.29 -7.51
C ILE A 409 -16.09 5.18 -8.58
N VAL A 410 -17.42 5.20 -8.61
CA VAL A 410 -18.23 5.97 -9.57
C VAL A 410 -17.88 7.45 -9.52
N ARG A 411 -17.78 8.04 -8.32
CA ARG A 411 -17.51 9.46 -8.16
C ARG A 411 -16.15 9.86 -8.70
N ARG A 412 -15.09 9.09 -8.47
CA ARG A 412 -13.78 9.36 -9.06
C ARG A 412 -13.77 9.17 -10.58
N TYR A 413 -14.54 8.21 -11.09
CA TYR A 413 -14.67 8.00 -12.53
C TYR A 413 -15.38 9.17 -13.21
N ILE A 414 -16.54 9.60 -12.71
CA ILE A 414 -17.30 10.74 -13.23
C ILE A 414 -16.44 12.01 -13.23
N ALA A 415 -15.61 12.21 -12.21
CA ALA A 415 -14.75 13.38 -12.09
C ALA A 415 -13.77 13.54 -13.27
N GLN A 416 -13.42 12.43 -13.97
CA GLN A 416 -12.54 12.47 -15.14
C GLN A 416 -13.17 13.21 -16.34
N PHE A 417 -14.48 13.42 -16.33
CA PHE A 417 -15.28 14.02 -17.40
C PHE A 417 -15.85 15.39 -16.98
N PHE A 418 -15.21 16.03 -16.01
CA PHE A 418 -15.49 17.39 -15.58
C PHE A 418 -14.30 18.31 -15.87
N PRO A 419 -14.53 19.63 -16.05
CA PRO A 419 -13.44 20.59 -16.20
C PRO A 419 -12.47 20.52 -15.02
N VAL A 420 -11.21 20.82 -15.25
CA VAL A 420 -10.21 20.96 -14.18
C VAL A 420 -10.65 22.08 -13.22
N HIS A 421 -10.31 21.91 -11.94
CA HIS A 421 -10.50 22.97 -10.98
C HIS A 421 -9.46 24.05 -11.17
N GLU A 422 -9.88 25.32 -11.39
CA GLU A 422 -8.97 26.44 -11.59
C GLU A 422 -9.16 27.50 -10.50
N PHE A 423 -8.07 28.00 -9.99
CA PHE A 423 -8.06 29.04 -8.98
C PHE A 423 -6.82 29.92 -9.10
N ASP A 424 -6.98 31.17 -8.67
CA ASP A 424 -5.85 32.07 -8.48
C ASP A 424 -5.35 31.90 -7.03
N ALA A 425 -4.08 31.52 -6.90
CA ALA A 425 -3.37 31.44 -5.63
C ALA A 425 -2.50 32.70 -5.49
N THR A 426 -2.79 33.51 -4.48
CA THR A 426 -2.03 34.72 -4.17
C THR A 426 -1.20 34.49 -2.92
N GLU A 427 0.09 34.76 -3.00
CA GLU A 427 0.98 34.80 -1.85
C GLU A 427 1.54 36.20 -1.71
N VAL A 428 1.38 36.74 -0.51
CA VAL A 428 1.83 38.09 -0.17
C VAL A 428 2.83 38.00 0.98
N VAL A 429 4.00 38.60 0.79
CA VAL A 429 5.00 38.75 1.83
C VAL A 429 4.95 40.20 2.32
N LEU A 430 4.83 40.37 3.63
CA LEU A 430 4.74 41.67 4.29
C LEU A 430 5.87 41.82 5.31
N GLY A 431 6.36 43.05 5.45
CA GLY A 431 7.25 43.46 6.54
C GLY A 431 6.43 44.20 7.61
N ILE A 432 6.59 43.81 8.88
CA ILE A 432 6.11 44.53 10.05
C ILE A 432 7.34 44.77 10.95
N GLY A 433 7.76 46.03 11.06
CA GLY A 433 9.08 46.34 11.60
C GLY A 433 10.18 45.64 10.79
N ASP A 434 11.03 44.90 11.43
CA ASP A 434 12.11 44.09 10.85
C ASP A 434 11.74 42.63 10.55
N GLU A 435 10.48 42.24 10.83
CA GLU A 435 10.00 40.86 10.72
C GLU A 435 9.17 40.62 9.45
N THR A 436 9.22 39.38 8.98
CA THR A 436 8.51 38.95 7.76
C THR A 436 7.26 38.17 8.09
N PHE A 437 6.17 38.50 7.43
CA PHE A 437 4.87 37.81 7.51
C PHE A 437 4.44 37.35 6.13
N THR A 438 3.70 36.25 6.06
CA THR A 438 3.15 35.72 4.81
C THR A 438 1.62 35.58 4.93
N ALA A 439 0.90 36.13 3.96
CA ALA A 439 -0.53 35.90 3.77
C ALA A 439 -0.79 35.12 2.48
N LYS A 440 -1.64 34.11 2.55
CA LYS A 440 -2.05 33.33 1.38
C LYS A 440 -3.52 33.57 1.11
N GLY A 441 -3.87 33.72 -0.16
CA GLY A 441 -5.25 33.91 -0.61
C GLY A 441 -5.60 32.99 -1.78
N ARG A 442 -6.88 32.65 -1.90
CA ARG A 442 -7.38 31.81 -2.97
C ARG A 442 -8.70 32.34 -3.52
N VAL A 443 -8.76 32.46 -4.84
CA VAL A 443 -10.00 32.85 -5.55
C VAL A 443 -10.30 31.75 -6.57
N VAL A 444 -11.39 31.01 -6.36
CA VAL A 444 -11.85 29.98 -7.29
C VAL A 444 -12.38 30.63 -8.56
N ARG A 445 -11.95 30.15 -9.72
CA ARG A 445 -12.37 30.58 -11.05
C ARG A 445 -13.28 29.56 -11.73
N VAL A 446 -12.92 28.28 -11.60
CA VAL A 446 -13.69 27.15 -12.14
C VAL A 446 -13.78 26.09 -11.05
N GLU A 447 -14.95 25.78 -10.54
CA GLU A 447 -15.15 24.70 -9.57
C GLU A 447 -14.78 23.33 -10.18
N GLY A 448 -15.18 23.10 -11.42
CA GLY A 448 -14.88 21.90 -12.16
C GLY A 448 -15.33 20.63 -11.43
N TRP A 449 -14.49 19.62 -11.43
CA TRP A 449 -14.77 18.32 -10.79
C TRP A 449 -15.03 18.39 -9.27
N ARG A 450 -14.60 19.46 -8.60
CA ARG A 450 -14.78 19.59 -7.13
C ARG A 450 -16.25 19.67 -6.70
N ILE A 451 -17.14 20.07 -7.58
CA ILE A 451 -18.60 20.08 -7.31
C ILE A 451 -19.13 18.71 -6.89
N LEU A 452 -18.51 17.62 -7.37
CA LEU A 452 -18.87 16.24 -7.02
C LEU A 452 -18.53 15.90 -5.55
N PHE A 453 -17.65 16.66 -4.91
CA PHE A 453 -17.13 16.43 -3.56
C PHE A 453 -17.60 17.50 -2.55
N GLU A 454 -18.44 18.44 -2.96
CA GLU A 454 -18.85 19.57 -2.14
C GLU A 454 -19.52 19.19 -0.83
N LYS A 455 -20.41 18.16 -0.85
CA LYS A 455 -21.07 17.67 0.37
C LYS A 455 -20.08 17.17 1.42
N ASP A 456 -19.02 16.48 0.97
CA ASP A 456 -18.00 15.97 1.87
C ASP A 456 -17.15 17.10 2.45
N ARG A 457 -16.82 18.09 1.62
CA ARG A 457 -16.08 19.29 2.03
C ARG A 457 -16.87 20.06 3.09
N ARG A 458 -18.15 20.36 2.85
CA ARG A 458 -19.02 21.04 3.83
C ARG A 458 -19.14 20.28 5.16
N ALA A 459 -19.28 18.94 5.10
CA ALA A 459 -19.33 18.11 6.30
C ALA A 459 -17.99 18.11 7.07
N ALA A 460 -16.86 18.15 6.36
CA ALA A 460 -15.54 18.26 6.97
C ALA A 460 -15.34 19.65 7.63
N GLU A 461 -15.72 20.72 6.95
CA GLU A 461 -15.67 22.09 7.47
C GLU A 461 -16.54 22.24 8.74
N GLU A 462 -17.77 21.69 8.72
CA GLU A 462 -18.65 21.70 9.89
C GLU A 462 -18.08 20.96 11.08
N LYS A 463 -17.46 19.78 10.87
CA LYS A 463 -16.75 19.04 11.93
C LYS A 463 -15.58 19.83 12.50
N ARG A 464 -14.80 20.52 11.67
CA ARG A 464 -13.70 21.39 12.11
C ARG A 464 -14.22 22.56 12.96
N ARG A 465 -15.31 23.21 12.54
CA ARG A 465 -15.96 24.28 13.33
C ARG A 465 -16.45 23.80 14.69
N LYS A 466 -17.03 22.58 14.76
CA LYS A 466 -17.53 22.00 16.02
C LYS A 466 -16.41 21.50 16.94
N ASN A 467 -15.24 21.11 16.39
CA ASN A 467 -14.12 20.61 17.19
C ASN A 467 -12.77 21.15 16.70
N PRO A 468 -12.46 22.45 16.96
CA PRO A 468 -11.20 23.05 16.49
C PRO A 468 -9.95 22.40 17.09
N LYS A 469 -10.06 21.76 18.27
CA LYS A 469 -8.94 21.05 18.92
C LYS A 469 -8.59 19.72 18.26
N ALA A 470 -9.52 19.09 17.52
CA ALA A 470 -9.29 17.85 16.80
C ALA A 470 -8.63 18.07 15.43
N ALA A 471 -8.58 19.30 14.94
CA ALA A 471 -8.02 19.68 13.64
C ALA A 471 -6.47 19.75 13.60
N GLY A 472 -5.79 19.38 14.66
CA GLY A 472 -4.35 19.60 14.82
C GLY A 472 -3.45 18.43 14.42
N GLY A 473 -3.69 17.79 13.29
CA GLY A 473 -2.68 16.97 12.63
C GLY A 473 -2.42 17.60 11.26
N ARG A 474 -1.35 18.38 11.11
CA ARG A 474 -0.87 18.74 9.79
C ARG A 474 -0.48 17.48 9.07
N ASP A 475 -1.11 17.22 7.94
CA ASP A 475 -0.57 16.30 6.95
C ASP A 475 0.68 17.00 6.40
N PRO A 476 1.89 16.44 6.53
CA PRO A 476 3.13 17.13 6.10
C PRO A 476 3.12 17.49 4.60
N ASP A 477 2.28 16.81 3.82
CA ASP A 477 2.16 16.99 2.36
C ASP A 477 0.80 17.60 1.93
N GLY A 478 -0.10 17.88 2.86
CA GLY A 478 -1.34 18.61 2.58
C GLY A 478 -1.04 20.10 2.44
N GLU A 479 -0.99 20.63 1.24
CA GLU A 479 -1.21 22.08 1.06
C GLU A 479 -2.50 22.43 1.84
N ASP A 480 -2.40 23.31 2.84
CA ASP A 480 -3.53 23.78 3.65
C ASP A 480 -4.49 24.56 2.72
N GLU A 481 -5.25 23.83 1.89
CA GLU A 481 -6.25 24.38 0.98
C GLU A 481 -7.37 25.10 1.74
N ASP A 482 -7.55 24.77 3.02
CA ASP A 482 -8.64 25.24 3.85
C ASP A 482 -8.38 26.56 4.60
N ASP A 483 -7.11 27.01 4.66
CA ASP A 483 -6.75 28.29 5.30
C ASP A 483 -6.66 29.47 4.32
N ALA A 484 -7.00 29.28 3.04
CA ALA A 484 -6.91 30.32 2.05
C ALA A 484 -8.08 31.31 2.17
N GLN A 485 -7.77 32.49 2.69
CA GLN A 485 -8.70 33.63 2.75
C GLN A 485 -8.78 34.35 1.39
N THR A 486 -9.80 35.21 1.22
CA THR A 486 -9.82 36.14 0.12
C THR A 486 -9.02 37.38 0.51
N LEU A 487 -7.92 37.64 -0.20
CA LEU A 487 -7.08 38.80 0.04
C LEU A 487 -7.59 40.02 -0.73
N PRO A 488 -7.42 41.27 -0.19
CA PRO A 488 -7.61 42.46 -0.97
C PRO A 488 -6.59 42.52 -2.12
N ALA A 489 -6.81 43.43 -3.08
CA ALA A 489 -5.83 43.64 -4.13
C ALA A 489 -4.57 44.31 -3.53
N LEU A 490 -3.46 43.59 -3.51
CA LEU A 490 -2.21 44.02 -2.92
C LEU A 490 -1.09 44.05 -3.98
N LYS A 491 -0.26 45.08 -3.92
CA LYS A 491 0.93 45.25 -4.78
C LYS A 491 2.13 45.60 -3.93
N LYS A 492 3.34 45.26 -4.43
CA LYS A 492 4.58 45.65 -3.78
C LYS A 492 4.62 47.15 -3.49
N GLY A 493 4.98 47.51 -2.26
CA GLY A 493 5.02 48.88 -1.77
C GLY A 493 3.67 49.39 -1.14
N ASP A 494 2.59 48.60 -1.24
CA ASP A 494 1.35 48.96 -0.54
C ASP A 494 1.56 48.94 0.98
N VAL A 495 0.91 49.87 1.67
CA VAL A 495 0.91 49.91 3.15
C VAL A 495 -0.45 49.43 3.62
N CYS A 496 -0.43 48.55 4.63
CA CYS A 496 -1.62 48.01 5.28
C CYS A 496 -1.58 48.37 6.77
N ASP A 497 -2.77 48.58 7.35
CA ASP A 497 -2.91 48.82 8.78
C ASP A 497 -2.69 47.54 9.59
N VAL A 498 -1.86 47.59 10.62
CA VAL A 498 -1.72 46.52 11.62
C VAL A 498 -2.78 46.79 12.71
N ARG A 499 -3.80 45.93 12.75
CA ARG A 499 -4.86 46.00 13.75
C ARG A 499 -4.50 45.32 15.04
N ALA A 500 -3.84 44.16 14.95
CA ALA A 500 -3.34 43.43 16.09
C ALA A 500 -2.24 42.44 15.66
N VAL A 501 -1.24 42.24 16.54
CA VAL A 501 -0.31 41.12 16.47
C VAL A 501 -0.61 40.18 17.63
N LYS A 502 -0.82 38.91 17.35
CA LYS A 502 -1.25 37.90 18.32
C LYS A 502 -0.27 36.75 18.41
N GLY A 503 0.16 36.43 19.62
CA GLY A 503 0.85 35.20 19.91
C GLY A 503 -0.11 34.17 20.47
N ARG A 504 -0.12 32.97 19.89
CA ARG A 504 -0.89 31.83 20.41
C ARG A 504 0.06 30.74 20.83
N GLU A 505 0.03 30.43 22.13
CA GLU A 505 0.75 29.26 22.65
C GLU A 505 0.00 27.99 22.27
N ASP A 506 0.73 27.06 21.71
CA ASP A 506 0.25 25.74 21.33
C ASP A 506 1.27 24.68 21.77
N LYS A 507 0.94 23.41 21.67
CA LYS A 507 1.85 22.30 21.96
C LYS A 507 1.90 21.35 20.78
N THR A 508 3.10 20.84 20.48
CA THR A 508 3.24 19.77 19.51
C THR A 508 2.37 18.58 19.91
N LYS A 509 1.89 17.84 18.92
CA LYS A 509 1.00 16.68 19.12
C LYS A 509 1.67 15.43 18.59
N PRO A 510 1.50 14.27 19.25
CA PRO A 510 1.99 13.02 18.72
C PRO A 510 1.28 12.68 17.40
N PRO A 511 1.92 11.89 16.52
CA PRO A 511 1.23 11.29 15.40
C PRO A 511 0.09 10.40 15.90
N GLN A 512 -0.95 10.20 15.10
CA GLN A 512 -2.03 9.29 15.48
C GLN A 512 -1.57 7.83 15.42
N PHE A 513 -2.13 6.97 16.28
CA PHE A 513 -2.01 5.53 16.14
C PHE A 513 -2.47 5.08 14.75
N PHE A 514 -1.94 3.96 14.27
CA PHE A 514 -2.37 3.44 12.98
C PHE A 514 -3.81 2.91 13.01
N THR A 515 -4.60 3.27 12.01
CA THR A 515 -5.76 2.49 11.57
C THR A 515 -5.32 1.49 10.51
N GLU A 516 -6.14 0.51 10.13
CA GLU A 516 -5.78 -0.38 9.00
C GLU A 516 -5.49 0.41 7.72
N GLY A 517 -6.31 1.42 7.40
CA GLY A 517 -6.09 2.27 6.23
C GLY A 517 -4.77 3.05 6.29
N THR A 518 -4.46 3.70 7.42
CA THR A 518 -3.20 4.46 7.55
C THR A 518 -1.98 3.55 7.63
N LEU A 519 -2.11 2.32 8.12
CA LEU A 519 -1.03 1.33 8.07
C LEU A 519 -0.77 0.88 6.63
N ILE A 520 -1.81 0.62 5.82
CA ILE A 520 -1.65 0.32 4.39
C ILE A 520 -0.95 1.47 3.67
N ALA A 521 -1.37 2.72 3.92
CA ALA A 521 -0.71 3.89 3.36
C ALA A 521 0.77 3.98 3.77
N ALA A 522 1.10 3.66 5.03
CA ALA A 522 2.46 3.65 5.52
C ALA A 522 3.29 2.50 4.92
N MET A 523 2.71 1.29 4.73
CA MET A 523 3.36 0.18 4.03
C MET A 523 3.68 0.53 2.58
N GLU A 524 2.78 1.21 1.88
CA GLU A 524 2.97 1.66 0.50
C GLU A 524 4.03 2.77 0.39
N ASN A 525 4.04 3.70 1.34
CA ASN A 525 4.93 4.85 1.35
C ASN A 525 6.08 4.71 2.37
N ILE A 526 6.46 3.49 2.72
CA ILE A 526 7.50 3.21 3.74
C ILE A 526 8.84 3.89 3.41
N TRP A 527 9.12 4.13 2.13
CA TRP A 527 10.30 4.82 1.64
C TRP A 527 10.51 6.21 2.25
N ARG A 528 9.42 6.89 2.66
CA ARG A 528 9.47 8.22 3.31
C ARG A 528 10.08 8.18 4.72
N SER A 529 10.20 7.02 5.31
CA SER A 529 10.79 6.83 6.65
C SER A 529 12.27 6.44 6.62
N PHE A 530 12.90 6.49 5.47
CA PHE A 530 14.33 6.22 5.29
C PHE A 530 15.07 7.52 4.98
N ASP A 531 16.22 7.71 5.63
CA ASP A 531 17.07 8.90 5.42
C ASP A 531 18.03 8.69 4.24
N ASP A 532 18.33 7.44 3.88
CA ASP A 532 19.19 7.09 2.74
C ASP A 532 18.46 7.26 1.40
N PRO A 533 18.92 8.16 0.48
CA PRO A 533 18.30 8.37 -0.83
C PRO A 533 18.25 7.12 -1.71
N LYS A 534 19.24 6.22 -1.60
CA LYS A 534 19.29 4.98 -2.37
C LYS A 534 18.22 3.99 -1.89
N GLY A 535 18.12 3.80 -0.58
CA GLY A 535 17.07 3.00 0.02
C GLY A 535 15.67 3.57 -0.24
N GLN A 536 15.50 4.90 -0.21
CA GLN A 536 14.26 5.56 -0.61
C GLN A 536 13.87 5.23 -2.05
N ALA A 537 14.81 5.36 -2.99
CA ALA A 537 14.56 5.08 -4.41
C ALA A 537 14.12 3.62 -4.62
N MET A 538 14.85 2.67 -4.03
CA MET A 538 14.53 1.23 -4.10
C MET A 538 13.13 0.93 -3.55
N LEU A 539 12.80 1.42 -2.36
CA LEU A 539 11.49 1.20 -1.72
C LEU A 539 10.35 1.86 -2.49
N LYS A 540 10.58 3.03 -3.05
CA LYS A 540 9.61 3.74 -3.88
C LYS A 540 9.33 2.98 -5.16
N GLU A 541 10.36 2.46 -5.81
CA GLU A 541 10.25 1.66 -7.01
C GLU A 541 9.58 0.30 -6.72
N ALA A 542 9.88 -0.32 -5.57
CA ALA A 542 9.21 -1.52 -5.08
C ALA A 542 7.72 -1.34 -4.76
N GLY A 543 7.21 -0.10 -4.72
CA GLY A 543 5.83 0.18 -4.31
C GLY A 543 5.59 -0.07 -2.82
N GLY A 544 6.65 0.03 -1.98
CA GLY A 544 6.61 -0.22 -0.54
C GLY A 544 6.82 -1.69 -0.17
N ILE A 545 6.26 -2.10 0.97
CA ILE A 545 6.29 -3.50 1.46
C ILE A 545 4.94 -4.18 1.28
N GLY A 546 4.98 -5.44 0.84
CA GLY A 546 3.79 -6.20 0.47
C GLY A 546 3.14 -5.70 -0.83
N THR A 547 2.44 -6.57 -1.53
CA THR A 547 1.68 -6.20 -2.71
C THR A 547 0.29 -5.67 -2.32
N PRO A 548 -0.40 -4.92 -3.19
CA PRO A 548 -1.78 -4.51 -2.93
C PRO A 548 -2.69 -5.66 -2.50
N ALA A 549 -2.55 -6.81 -3.15
CA ALA A 549 -3.36 -8.00 -2.86
C ALA A 549 -3.08 -8.61 -1.48
N THR A 550 -1.86 -8.47 -0.94
CA THR A 550 -1.41 -9.17 0.28
C THR A 550 -1.44 -8.31 1.54
N ARG A 551 -1.37 -6.97 1.45
CA ARG A 551 -1.31 -6.07 2.63
C ARG A 551 -2.46 -6.31 3.61
N ALA A 552 -3.68 -6.41 3.11
CA ALA A 552 -4.86 -6.68 3.95
C ALA A 552 -4.76 -8.03 4.67
N ALA A 553 -4.37 -9.09 3.95
CA ALA A 553 -4.20 -10.43 4.51
C ALA A 553 -3.08 -10.47 5.57
N ILE A 554 -1.99 -9.72 5.38
CA ILE A 554 -0.90 -9.59 6.35
C ILE A 554 -1.40 -8.98 7.67
N ILE A 555 -2.19 -7.89 7.59
CA ILE A 555 -2.77 -7.25 8.78
C ILE A 555 -3.73 -8.22 9.49
N ALA A 556 -4.60 -8.88 8.74
CA ALA A 556 -5.53 -9.87 9.28
C ALA A 556 -4.79 -11.04 9.96
N GLU A 557 -3.71 -11.53 9.35
CA GLU A 557 -2.89 -12.62 9.91
C GLU A 557 -2.15 -12.20 11.20
N LEU A 558 -1.63 -10.98 11.26
CA LEU A 558 -1.02 -10.44 12.49
C LEU A 558 -2.03 -10.33 13.64
N LYS A 559 -3.28 -9.97 13.31
CA LYS A 559 -4.39 -9.97 14.29
C LYS A 559 -4.76 -11.40 14.70
N ARG A 560 -4.88 -12.33 13.75
CA ARG A 560 -5.18 -13.74 14.01
C ARG A 560 -4.13 -14.43 14.90
N LYS A 561 -2.86 -14.03 14.75
CA LYS A 561 -1.73 -14.51 15.58
C LYS A 561 -1.62 -13.76 16.92
N GLU A 562 -2.54 -12.87 17.21
CA GLU A 562 -2.54 -12.06 18.42
C GLU A 562 -1.27 -11.22 18.60
N TYR A 563 -0.60 -10.83 17.51
CA TYR A 563 0.50 -9.88 17.53
C TYR A 563 0.02 -8.43 17.41
N LEU A 564 -1.15 -8.23 16.80
CA LEU A 564 -1.87 -6.97 16.75
C LEU A 564 -3.26 -7.13 17.36
N GLU A 565 -3.72 -6.09 18.03
CA GLU A 565 -5.09 -5.95 18.50
C GLU A 565 -5.70 -4.65 17.99
N THR A 566 -7.04 -4.57 18.03
CA THR A 566 -7.78 -3.38 17.61
C THR A 566 -8.49 -2.77 18.81
N GLU A 567 -8.17 -1.53 19.13
CA GLU A 567 -8.88 -0.74 20.13
C GLU A 567 -9.61 0.43 19.44
N GLY A 568 -10.95 0.37 19.42
CA GLY A 568 -11.77 1.27 18.63
C GLY A 568 -11.46 1.12 17.13
N LYS A 569 -10.82 2.11 16.53
CA LYS A 569 -10.39 2.08 15.12
C LYS A 569 -8.88 1.91 14.96
N TYR A 570 -8.13 1.88 16.04
CA TYR A 570 -6.68 1.88 16.04
C TYR A 570 -6.10 0.48 16.24
N LEU A 571 -4.95 0.26 15.62
CA LEU A 571 -4.15 -0.96 15.75
C LEU A 571 -3.06 -0.74 16.78
N HIS A 572 -2.87 -1.72 17.65
CA HIS A 572 -1.84 -1.74 18.67
C HIS A 572 -1.05 -3.03 18.65
N CYS A 573 0.24 -2.92 18.94
CA CYS A 573 1.10 -4.08 19.12
C CYS A 573 0.87 -4.69 20.50
N THR A 574 0.55 -5.98 20.54
CA THR A 574 0.36 -6.74 21.78
C THR A 574 1.67 -7.05 22.49
N GLU A 575 1.60 -7.58 23.71
CA GLU A 575 2.80 -8.07 24.41
C GLU A 575 3.47 -9.24 23.65
N SER A 576 2.68 -10.13 23.06
CA SER A 576 3.19 -11.22 22.19
C SER A 576 3.94 -10.67 20.98
N GLY A 577 3.40 -9.62 20.34
CA GLY A 577 4.07 -8.94 19.22
C GLY A 577 5.39 -8.28 19.66
N ARG A 578 5.40 -7.58 20.79
CA ARG A 578 6.62 -6.99 21.35
C ARG A 578 7.69 -8.03 21.70
N ARG A 579 7.29 -9.18 22.27
CA ARG A 579 8.23 -10.30 22.55
C ARG A 579 8.86 -10.84 21.28
N LEU A 580 8.09 -11.03 20.21
CA LEU A 580 8.61 -11.43 18.91
C LEU A 580 9.67 -10.43 18.43
N LEU A 581 9.33 -9.14 18.40
CA LEU A 581 10.20 -8.08 17.90
C LEU A 581 11.51 -7.91 18.70
N LYS A 582 11.49 -8.15 19.99
CA LYS A 582 12.71 -8.13 20.84
C LYS A 582 13.68 -9.26 20.50
N ARG A 583 13.19 -10.39 19.99
CA ARG A 583 13.99 -11.58 19.70
C ARG A 583 14.52 -11.65 18.28
N VAL A 584 13.74 -11.13 17.30
CA VAL A 584 14.17 -11.14 15.90
C VAL A 584 15.23 -10.09 15.64
N SER A 585 16.18 -10.44 14.75
CA SER A 585 17.26 -9.52 14.39
C SER A 585 16.74 -8.24 13.75
N PRO A 586 17.48 -7.12 13.86
CA PRO A 586 17.14 -5.86 13.20
C PRO A 586 16.88 -6.01 11.69
N ARG A 587 17.66 -6.86 11.02
CA ARG A 587 17.48 -7.14 9.58
C ARG A 587 16.10 -7.71 9.25
N ILE A 588 15.60 -8.64 10.06
CA ILE A 588 14.27 -9.26 9.85
C ILE A 588 13.12 -8.26 10.10
N ARG A 589 13.35 -7.27 10.98
CA ARG A 589 12.39 -6.18 11.23
C ARG A 589 12.44 -5.10 10.16
N SER A 590 13.49 -5.07 9.33
CA SER A 590 13.75 -4.00 8.38
C SER A 590 12.88 -4.10 7.14
N ALA A 591 12.22 -3.00 6.80
CA ALA A 591 11.55 -2.84 5.52
C ALA A 591 12.53 -2.76 4.34
N ALA A 592 13.77 -2.30 4.58
CA ALA A 592 14.82 -2.24 3.55
C ALA A 592 15.19 -3.63 3.04
N MET A 593 15.27 -4.62 3.93
CA MET A 593 15.48 -6.01 3.52
C MET A 593 14.35 -6.49 2.57
N THR A 594 13.11 -6.20 2.94
CA THR A 594 11.95 -6.58 2.10
C THR A 594 12.02 -5.90 0.72
N ALA A 595 12.41 -4.63 0.69
CA ALA A 595 12.56 -3.89 -0.56
C ALA A 595 13.66 -4.46 -1.46
N HIS A 596 14.81 -4.80 -0.86
CA HIS A 596 15.91 -5.44 -1.58
C HIS A 596 15.46 -6.74 -2.27
N PHE A 597 14.70 -7.59 -1.57
CA PHE A 597 14.18 -8.81 -2.17
C PHE A 597 13.10 -8.57 -3.23
N GLU A 598 12.25 -7.58 -3.07
CA GLU A 598 11.27 -7.23 -4.12
C GLU A 598 11.96 -6.69 -5.39
N GLU A 599 13.04 -5.93 -5.22
CA GLU A 599 13.87 -5.49 -6.35
C GLU A 599 14.48 -6.68 -7.09
N ARG A 600 15.05 -7.64 -6.35
CA ARG A 600 15.60 -8.87 -6.94
C ARG A 600 14.52 -9.67 -7.69
N LEU A 601 13.32 -9.77 -7.13
CA LEU A 601 12.19 -10.42 -7.83
C LEU A 601 11.78 -9.69 -9.12
N ARG A 602 11.98 -8.38 -9.23
CA ARG A 602 11.78 -7.65 -10.48
C ARG A 602 12.85 -7.97 -11.51
N LEU A 603 14.10 -8.13 -11.07
CA LEU A 603 15.17 -8.58 -11.97
C LEU A 603 14.88 -9.99 -12.52
N VAL A 604 14.33 -10.88 -11.69
CA VAL A 604 13.86 -12.19 -12.12
C VAL A 604 12.71 -12.05 -13.13
N GLU A 605 11.73 -11.18 -12.87
CA GLU A 605 10.60 -10.94 -13.79
C GLU A 605 11.05 -10.41 -15.15
N SER A 606 12.02 -9.51 -15.17
CA SER A 606 12.58 -8.95 -16.41
C SER A 606 13.56 -9.89 -17.13
N GLY A 607 13.92 -11.02 -16.52
CA GLY A 607 14.93 -11.95 -17.03
C GLY A 607 16.38 -11.47 -16.83
N ALA A 608 16.60 -10.37 -16.12
CA ALA A 608 17.94 -9.87 -15.79
C ALA A 608 18.63 -10.72 -14.70
N GLU A 609 17.88 -11.50 -13.97
CA GLU A 609 18.37 -12.43 -12.96
C GLU A 609 17.71 -13.81 -13.12
N GLN A 610 18.45 -14.86 -12.79
CA GLN A 610 17.92 -16.23 -12.77
C GLN A 610 17.27 -16.52 -11.42
N LEU A 611 16.14 -17.22 -11.41
CA LEU A 611 15.42 -17.61 -10.19
C LEU A 611 16.30 -18.35 -9.19
N ASP A 612 17.15 -19.28 -9.66
CA ASP A 612 18.00 -20.11 -8.79
C ASP A 612 19.08 -19.26 -8.09
N ASN A 613 19.62 -18.22 -8.74
CA ASN A 613 20.56 -17.30 -8.10
C ASN A 613 19.88 -16.51 -6.97
N PHE A 614 18.66 -16.03 -7.22
CA PHE A 614 17.87 -15.37 -6.19
C PHE A 614 17.60 -16.27 -5.00
N VAL A 615 17.22 -17.53 -5.21
CA VAL A 615 16.93 -18.50 -4.15
C VAL A 615 18.20 -18.81 -3.34
N SER A 616 19.33 -19.06 -4.01
CA SER A 616 20.61 -19.38 -3.36
C SER A 616 21.11 -18.26 -2.44
N GLU A 617 21.00 -17.00 -2.88
CA GLU A 617 21.36 -15.85 -2.04
C GLU A 617 20.44 -15.74 -0.82
N TYR A 618 19.14 -16.03 -1.02
CA TYR A 618 18.18 -16.03 0.06
C TYR A 618 18.47 -17.13 1.09
N GLU A 619 18.87 -18.30 0.66
CA GLU A 619 19.34 -19.39 1.53
C GLU A 619 20.57 -18.99 2.34
N ALA A 620 21.55 -18.33 1.70
CA ALA A 620 22.74 -17.82 2.39
C ALA A 620 22.35 -16.77 3.48
N PHE A 621 21.43 -15.88 3.19
CA PHE A 621 20.89 -14.94 4.16
C PHE A 621 20.26 -15.66 5.37
N ILE A 622 19.41 -16.66 5.13
CA ILE A 622 18.76 -17.44 6.20
C ILE A 622 19.79 -18.21 7.03
N ALA A 623 20.79 -18.80 6.38
CA ALA A 623 21.87 -19.50 7.08
C ALA A 623 22.63 -18.58 8.05
N ALA A 624 22.95 -17.36 7.61
CA ALA A 624 23.60 -16.35 8.43
C ALA A 624 22.74 -15.94 9.65
N GLU A 625 21.42 -15.73 9.45
CA GLU A 625 20.52 -15.41 10.55
C GLU A 625 20.37 -16.57 11.54
N LEU A 626 20.34 -17.83 11.08
CA LEU A 626 20.32 -19.01 11.93
C LEU A 626 21.57 -19.12 12.80
N GLN A 627 22.76 -18.79 12.27
CA GLN A 627 23.99 -18.76 13.05
C GLN A 627 23.89 -17.75 14.21
N LYS A 628 23.35 -16.57 13.98
CA LYS A 628 23.10 -15.56 15.04
C LYS A 628 22.15 -16.10 16.12
N VAL A 629 21.05 -16.74 15.72
CA VAL A 629 20.10 -17.34 16.68
C VAL A 629 20.76 -18.43 17.52
N ARG A 630 21.63 -19.27 16.92
CA ARG A 630 22.39 -20.29 17.63
C ARG A 630 23.41 -19.69 18.60
N ALA A 631 24.15 -18.67 18.19
CA ALA A 631 25.12 -17.98 19.03
C ALA A 631 24.48 -17.31 20.25
N GLY A 632 23.30 -16.72 20.08
CA GLY A 632 22.52 -16.13 21.18
C GLY A 632 22.04 -17.14 22.24
N ARG A 633 21.91 -18.43 21.88
CA ARG A 633 21.59 -19.50 22.85
C ARG A 633 22.78 -19.95 23.69
N THR A 634 24.02 -19.78 23.18
CA THR A 634 25.24 -20.21 23.87
C THR A 634 25.76 -19.16 24.85
N ALA A 635 25.27 -17.93 24.81
CA ALA A 635 25.55 -16.93 25.83
C ALA A 635 24.77 -17.29 27.12
N PRO A 636 25.45 -17.56 28.25
CA PRO A 636 24.75 -17.86 29.48
C PRO A 636 23.88 -16.63 29.88
N SER A 637 22.63 -16.89 30.24
CA SER A 637 21.78 -15.91 30.91
C SER A 637 22.36 -15.61 32.28
N GLY A 638 23.37 -14.73 32.32
CA GLY A 638 24.04 -14.32 33.53
C GLY A 638 23.12 -13.48 34.38
N SER A 639 22.56 -14.13 35.40
CA SER A 639 22.06 -13.44 36.58
C SER A 639 23.24 -12.91 37.39
N ALA A 640 22.98 -11.80 38.06
CA ALA A 640 23.71 -11.26 39.21
C ALA A 640 24.94 -10.39 38.93
N ARG A 641 24.70 -9.14 39.18
CA ARG A 641 25.66 -8.09 39.53
C ARG A 641 26.52 -8.52 40.72
N THR A 642 27.84 -8.56 40.51
CA THR A 642 28.78 -8.14 41.54
C THR A 642 29.90 -7.38 40.87
N GLY A 643 30.23 -6.20 41.37
CA GLY A 643 31.22 -5.32 40.82
C GLY A 643 32.63 -5.85 41.04
N ALA A 644 33.50 -5.54 40.11
CA ALA A 644 34.88 -5.04 40.35
C ALA A 644 35.68 -4.98 39.06
N ALA A 645 36.41 -3.89 38.90
CA ALA A 645 37.70 -3.71 38.23
C ALA A 645 37.86 -3.99 36.72
N ARG A 646 38.12 -2.91 35.99
CA ARG A 646 38.78 -2.90 34.68
C ARG A 646 40.17 -3.55 34.72
N PRO A 647 40.55 -4.32 33.71
CA PRO A 647 41.92 -4.40 33.26
C PRO A 647 42.12 -3.77 31.86
N ALA A 648 43.37 -3.37 31.61
CA ALA A 648 43.88 -2.62 30.48
C ALA A 648 43.93 -3.41 29.15
N PRO A 649 44.11 -2.69 28.00
CA PRO A 649 43.98 -3.31 26.67
C PRO A 649 45.27 -4.06 26.25
N ALA A 650 45.11 -5.20 25.59
CA ALA A 650 46.17 -5.95 24.93
C ALA A 650 46.04 -5.87 23.38
N PRO A 651 47.10 -6.06 22.62
CA PRO A 651 47.30 -5.48 21.30
C PRO A 651 46.63 -6.22 20.15
N SER A 652 46.37 -5.42 19.12
CA SER A 652 45.79 -5.75 17.80
C SER A 652 46.49 -6.93 17.09
N ARG A 653 45.67 -7.90 16.65
CA ARG A 653 46.03 -8.80 15.54
C ARG A 653 45.14 -8.45 14.35
N GLU A 654 45.76 -8.22 13.20
CA GLU A 654 45.12 -8.01 11.91
C GLU A 654 44.30 -9.24 11.48
N PRO A 655 43.11 -9.07 10.94
CA PRO A 655 42.36 -10.16 10.31
C PRO A 655 42.72 -10.27 8.82
N SER A 656 42.86 -11.53 8.37
CA SER A 656 42.94 -11.90 6.94
C SER A 656 41.65 -11.53 6.19
N PRO A 657 41.72 -11.27 4.87
CA PRO A 657 40.59 -10.77 4.12
C PRO A 657 39.51 -11.87 3.91
N GLU A 658 38.36 -11.68 4.54
CA GLU A 658 37.13 -12.37 4.19
C GLU A 658 36.55 -11.78 2.91
N ALA A 659 35.98 -12.61 2.06
CA ALA A 659 35.28 -12.22 0.85
C ALA A 659 34.14 -11.22 1.16
N PRO A 660 33.90 -10.20 0.33
CA PRO A 660 32.91 -9.19 0.62
C PRO A 660 31.50 -9.81 0.65
N ALA A 661 30.86 -9.70 1.80
CA ALA A 661 29.42 -9.92 1.91
C ALA A 661 28.68 -8.91 1.01
N PRO A 662 27.56 -9.30 0.38
CA PRO A 662 26.81 -8.38 -0.48
C PRO A 662 26.42 -7.12 0.30
N ASN A 663 26.61 -5.94 -0.32
CA ASN A 663 26.30 -4.62 0.22
C ASN A 663 24.79 -4.52 0.53
N MET A 664 24.40 -4.85 1.74
CA MET A 664 23.06 -4.61 2.28
C MET A 664 23.02 -3.22 2.91
N PRO A 665 21.93 -2.45 2.72
CA PRO A 665 21.79 -1.12 3.32
C PRO A 665 21.83 -1.17 4.85
N ASP A 666 22.37 -0.10 5.45
CA ASP A 666 22.62 0.04 6.88
C ASP A 666 21.39 -0.23 7.76
N GLU A 667 21.62 -0.79 8.95
CA GLU A 667 20.59 -1.20 9.90
C GLU A 667 19.80 0.01 10.45
N PRO A 668 18.47 -0.08 10.56
CA PRO A 668 17.73 0.88 11.34
C PRO A 668 18.14 0.80 12.83
N PRO A 669 18.14 1.93 13.57
CA PRO A 669 18.57 1.95 14.96
C PRO A 669 17.77 0.98 15.84
N PRO A 670 18.38 0.38 16.85
CA PRO A 670 17.70 -0.54 17.76
C PRO A 670 16.55 0.16 18.51
N LEU A 671 15.55 -0.61 18.94
CA LEU A 671 14.38 -0.11 19.69
C LEU A 671 14.76 0.73 20.93
N ASP A 672 15.94 0.48 21.50
CA ASP A 672 16.43 1.12 22.73
C ASP A 672 17.20 2.45 22.46
N THR A 673 17.44 2.82 21.20
CA THR A 673 18.24 4.01 20.84
C THR A 673 17.42 5.14 20.22
N VAL A 674 16.09 4.99 20.14
CA VAL A 674 15.20 6.05 19.66
C VAL A 674 14.56 6.70 20.90
N CYS A 675 15.35 7.50 21.62
CA CYS A 675 14.87 8.54 22.53
C CYS A 675 14.83 9.87 21.80
#